data_fad828b88278f65e16b8091dbded7660
#
_entry.id   fad828b88278f65e16b8091dbded7660
#
_cell.length_a   1.000
_cell.length_b   1.000
_cell.length_c   1.000
_cell.angle_alpha   90.00
_cell.angle_beta   90.00
_cell.angle_gamma   90.00
#
_symmetry.space_group_name_H-M   'P 1'
#
loop_
_entity.id
_entity.type
_entity.pdbx_description
1 polymer ?
#
loop_
_entity_poly.entity_id
_entity_poly.type
_entity_poly.pdbx_seq_one_letter_code
_entity_poly.pdbx_strand_id
1 'polypeptide(L)'
;MTSQEIRNLFLKFFESKGHTIVPSAPMVIKNDPTLMFTNAGMNQFKEFFLGHAKPKHKRVADTQKCLRVSGKHNDLEEVGRDTYHHTMFEMLGNWSFGDYFKREAISWAWELLTEIYKIPKENLYVTVFEGSEEDGVPFDQEAFDIWKERIAEDHILLGNKKDNFWEMGDQGPCGPCTEIHVDIRSDEEKAKVAGRDLVNNDHPQVIEIWNNVFMEFNRKADGSLEKLPSRNVDTGMGFERLCMVLQNKQSNYDTDVFTPLIHKVEEITKSHYNSNGRVTPEQEQVNIAIRVISDHIRAVAFAIADGQLPSNNGAGYVIRRILRRAIRYGFTFLNQKEPFIYKLVETLAAQMGATFPELEKQQFLIMSVIKEEEASFLRTLEQGLLMLDVMIQNSPDKQLSGGKAFELYDTYGFPKDLTALILSEKGLTMDEEGFEVQLQKQKERSRAAAQVKTDDWVVLRNDDEEEFIGYDTLEAVVRLVKYRRVESQKDGTHFQLVFNTTPFYPEGGGQVGDKGTLQAANGELIYILDTKKENNLIIHIAEHLPTELNDPFKAEVHTVAREMAEANHSATHLLHQALREVLGTHVEQKGSRVAPEALRFDFSHFAKLTSDELKEVERLVNKRIFEKIPLQEHRNIHIQQAVESGAMALFGEKYGDHVRMIQFGDSKELCGGTHVKNTGDIWFFKIISEGAVAAGIRRIEAITRGGAMQYFIEQEQLVERIKETVKNTQDPVKAITHLQEENAALHRELEQLKKEQAKQLKANLKAEFTEINGIQCLIKQVDAEVATLKDLAFELGNEVKDAFVFFASAYEEGKALLLCYINKELAQAKGLDAGKIVRELGKYIHGGGGGQPFFATAGGKKPEGIAEALSKVKDFL
;
A
#
# COMPACT_ATOMS: atom_id res chain seq x y z
N MET A 1 36.06 -1.73 16.72
CA MET A 1 35.29 -2.93 16.37
C MET A 1 34.38 -2.61 15.22
N THR A 2 34.21 -3.53 14.27
CA THR A 2 33.21 -3.42 13.21
C THR A 2 31.82 -3.75 13.72
N SER A 3 30.78 -3.27 13.05
CA SER A 3 29.38 -3.60 13.37
C SER A 3 29.11 -5.10 13.38
N GLN A 4 29.73 -5.85 12.46
CA GLN A 4 29.62 -7.32 12.44
C GLN A 4 30.27 -7.97 13.66
N GLU A 5 31.44 -7.49 14.12
CA GLU A 5 32.08 -7.99 15.35
C GLU A 5 31.23 -7.69 16.59
N ILE A 6 30.66 -6.50 16.67
CA ILE A 6 29.81 -6.07 17.78
C ILE A 6 28.59 -7.01 17.88
N ARG A 7 27.89 -7.24 16.78
CA ARG A 7 26.73 -8.15 16.74
C ARG A 7 27.12 -9.59 17.13
N ASN A 8 28.22 -10.10 16.59
CA ASN A 8 28.68 -11.45 16.87
C ASN A 8 29.10 -11.62 18.34
N LEU A 9 29.69 -10.61 18.95
CA LEU A 9 30.06 -10.65 20.38
C LEU A 9 28.82 -10.70 21.27
N PHE A 10 27.78 -9.92 20.96
CA PHE A 10 26.49 -9.99 21.68
C PHE A 10 25.89 -11.39 21.64
N LEU A 11 25.73 -11.94 20.44
CA LEU A 11 25.11 -13.25 20.26
C LEU A 11 25.91 -14.35 20.94
N LYS A 12 27.24 -14.38 20.78
CA LYS A 12 28.12 -15.35 21.44
C LYS A 12 28.12 -15.20 22.96
N PHE A 13 28.05 -13.97 23.48
CA PHE A 13 27.97 -13.75 24.92
C PHE A 13 26.71 -14.38 25.50
N PHE A 14 25.53 -14.12 24.90
CA PHE A 14 24.31 -14.70 25.39
C PHE A 14 24.19 -16.21 25.11
N GLU A 15 24.75 -16.70 24.03
CA GLU A 15 24.90 -18.14 23.81
C GLU A 15 25.68 -18.80 24.96
N SER A 16 26.78 -18.17 25.42
CA SER A 16 27.57 -18.63 26.57
C SER A 16 26.79 -18.62 27.90
N LYS A 17 25.74 -17.78 27.99
CA LYS A 17 24.82 -17.74 29.15
C LYS A 17 23.62 -18.69 28.96
N GLY A 18 23.66 -19.57 27.95
CA GLY A 18 22.65 -20.61 27.71
C GLY A 18 21.43 -20.15 26.90
N HIS A 19 21.53 -19.04 26.20
CA HIS A 19 20.47 -18.60 25.30
C HIS A 19 20.58 -19.31 23.94
N THR A 20 19.43 -19.66 23.37
CA THR A 20 19.34 -20.14 22.00
C THR A 20 19.25 -18.94 21.07
N ILE A 21 20.12 -18.88 20.06
CA ILE A 21 20.05 -17.83 19.06
C ILE A 21 18.93 -18.14 18.07
N VAL A 22 18.02 -17.21 17.90
CA VAL A 22 16.86 -17.34 17.00
C VAL A 22 16.93 -16.31 15.87
N PRO A 23 16.34 -16.58 14.70
CA PRO A 23 16.33 -15.63 13.60
C PRO A 23 15.41 -14.43 13.87
N SER A 24 15.74 -13.30 13.30
CA SER A 24 14.88 -12.09 13.28
C SER A 24 13.51 -12.39 12.70
N ALA A 25 12.47 -11.87 13.34
CA ALA A 25 11.14 -11.87 12.75
C ALA A 25 11.04 -10.89 11.56
N PRO A 26 10.08 -11.08 10.64
CA PRO A 26 9.75 -10.08 9.64
C PRO A 26 9.37 -8.74 10.28
N MET A 27 9.74 -7.63 9.62
CA MET A 27 9.36 -6.29 10.09
C MET A 27 7.86 -6.00 9.96
N VAL A 28 7.17 -6.65 9.02
CA VAL A 28 5.74 -6.48 8.79
C VAL A 28 4.99 -7.65 9.42
N ILE A 29 4.12 -7.33 10.36
CA ILE A 29 3.33 -8.33 11.08
C ILE A 29 2.03 -8.56 10.33
N LYS A 30 1.78 -9.81 9.89
CA LYS A 30 0.62 -10.14 9.06
C LYS A 30 -0.64 -10.47 9.87
N ASN A 31 -0.49 -10.96 11.10
CA ASN A 31 -1.59 -11.58 11.86
C ASN A 31 -1.77 -10.99 13.27
N ASP A 32 -1.31 -9.78 13.54
CA ASP A 32 -1.57 -9.07 14.80
C ASP A 32 -2.41 -7.81 14.52
N PRO A 33 -3.64 -7.73 15.04
CA PRO A 33 -4.51 -6.58 14.82
C PRO A 33 -4.04 -5.32 15.56
N THR A 34 -3.12 -5.46 16.55
CA THR A 34 -2.64 -4.37 17.39
C THR A 34 -1.37 -3.72 16.87
N LEU A 35 -0.60 -4.43 16.03
CA LEU A 35 0.69 -3.98 15.53
C LEU A 35 0.81 -4.22 14.02
N MET A 36 1.09 -3.15 13.28
CA MET A 36 1.36 -3.22 11.84
C MET A 36 2.80 -3.63 11.54
N PHE A 37 3.74 -3.21 12.39
CA PHE A 37 5.17 -3.45 12.23
C PHE A 37 5.78 -3.96 13.54
N THR A 38 6.85 -4.74 13.40
CA THR A 38 7.71 -5.12 14.52
C THR A 38 8.47 -3.88 14.98
N ASN A 39 8.07 -3.28 16.08
CA ASN A 39 8.65 -2.08 16.67
C ASN A 39 9.61 -2.35 17.83
N ALA A 40 9.62 -3.58 18.33
CA ALA A 40 10.49 -4.07 19.40
C ALA A 40 10.78 -5.57 19.25
N GLY A 41 11.90 -6.02 19.79
CA GLY A 41 12.34 -7.42 19.71
C GLY A 41 11.35 -8.42 20.32
N MET A 42 10.63 -8.01 21.35
CA MET A 42 9.66 -8.85 22.06
C MET A 42 8.40 -9.18 21.26
N ASN A 43 8.07 -8.44 20.20
CA ASN A 43 6.79 -8.62 19.49
C ASN A 43 6.58 -10.07 19.03
N GLN A 44 7.63 -10.75 18.59
CA GLN A 44 7.56 -12.14 18.17
C GLN A 44 7.33 -13.14 19.32
N PHE A 45 7.47 -12.69 20.58
CA PHE A 45 7.38 -13.53 21.79
C PHE A 45 6.18 -13.18 22.68
N LYS A 46 5.31 -12.28 22.24
CA LYS A 46 4.15 -11.78 22.98
C LYS A 46 3.35 -12.88 23.67
N GLU A 47 3.07 -13.97 22.96
CA GLU A 47 2.26 -15.08 23.47
C GLU A 47 2.96 -15.86 24.59
N PHE A 48 4.30 -15.89 24.60
CA PHE A 48 5.06 -16.51 25.68
C PHE A 48 4.99 -15.68 26.97
N PHE A 49 5.05 -14.36 26.87
CA PHE A 49 4.90 -13.47 28.01
C PHE A 49 3.49 -13.56 28.62
N LEU A 50 2.47 -13.62 27.78
CA LEU A 50 1.08 -13.75 28.23
C LEU A 50 0.74 -15.17 28.75
N GLY A 51 1.62 -16.15 28.56
CA GLY A 51 1.39 -17.54 28.94
C GLY A 51 0.39 -18.28 28.01
N HIS A 52 0.05 -17.69 26.87
CA HIS A 52 -0.85 -18.31 25.88
C HIS A 52 -0.16 -19.42 25.08
N ALA A 53 1.17 -19.41 25.05
CA ALA A 53 1.98 -20.44 24.41
C ALA A 53 3.18 -20.83 25.31
N LYS A 54 3.60 -22.09 25.21
CA LYS A 54 4.80 -22.59 25.93
C LYS A 54 6.04 -22.33 25.05
N PRO A 55 7.07 -21.63 25.57
CA PRO A 55 8.30 -21.40 24.82
C PRO A 55 9.08 -22.71 24.66
N LYS A 56 9.59 -22.99 23.46
CA LYS A 56 10.48 -24.12 23.17
C LYS A 56 11.80 -24.00 23.95
N HIS A 57 12.30 -22.78 24.08
CA HIS A 57 13.49 -22.40 24.80
C HIS A 57 13.16 -21.29 25.78
N LYS A 58 13.57 -21.46 27.05
CA LYS A 58 13.30 -20.46 28.09
C LYS A 58 14.21 -19.25 28.02
N ARG A 59 15.34 -19.35 27.32
CA ARG A 59 16.29 -18.26 27.04
C ARG A 59 16.51 -18.17 25.56
N VAL A 60 16.27 -17.01 24.99
CA VAL A 60 16.55 -16.74 23.59
C VAL A 60 17.26 -15.40 23.43
N ALA A 61 18.05 -15.27 22.36
CA ALA A 61 18.64 -13.99 21.96
C ALA A 61 18.67 -13.88 20.44
N ASP A 62 18.58 -12.66 19.95
CA ASP A 62 18.70 -12.37 18.51
C ASP A 62 19.16 -10.94 18.23
N THR A 63 19.24 -10.63 16.92
CA THR A 63 19.24 -9.27 16.40
C THR A 63 17.97 -9.08 15.59
N GLN A 64 17.02 -8.33 16.14
CA GLN A 64 15.71 -8.13 15.55
C GLN A 64 15.66 -6.87 14.68
N LYS A 65 15.20 -7.01 13.43
CA LYS A 65 14.85 -5.88 12.57
C LYS A 65 13.59 -5.18 13.10
N CYS A 66 13.70 -3.90 13.44
CA CYS A 66 12.59 -3.09 13.95
C CYS A 66 12.28 -1.94 13.01
N LEU A 67 11.00 -1.56 12.92
CA LEU A 67 10.52 -0.44 12.10
C LEU A 67 9.64 0.48 12.95
N ARG A 68 10.05 1.75 13.12
CA ARG A 68 9.33 2.77 13.90
C ARG A 68 8.91 3.94 13.00
N VAL A 69 7.75 3.81 12.36
CA VAL A 69 7.25 4.78 11.38
C VAL A 69 5.74 5.05 11.50
N SER A 70 5.12 4.55 12.57
CA SER A 70 3.69 4.70 12.80
C SER A 70 3.30 4.43 14.26
N GLY A 71 2.14 4.91 14.69
CA GLY A 71 1.57 4.66 16.02
C GLY A 71 2.27 5.45 17.13
N LYS A 72 2.42 4.83 18.33
CA LYS A 72 3.04 5.41 19.51
C LYS A 72 4.55 5.69 19.30
N HIS A 73 5.20 4.85 18.48
CA HIS A 73 6.62 4.95 18.14
C HIS A 73 6.76 5.36 16.67
N ASN A 74 6.96 6.62 16.38
CA ASN A 74 7.08 7.16 15.03
C ASN A 74 8.24 8.15 14.94
N ASP A 75 9.37 7.68 14.47
CA ASP A 75 10.63 8.44 14.38
C ASP A 75 10.85 9.05 12.98
N LEU A 76 9.87 8.94 12.05
CA LEU A 76 10.04 9.30 10.64
C LEU A 76 10.43 10.76 10.41
N GLU A 77 9.94 11.68 11.24
CA GLU A 77 10.20 13.12 11.08
C GLU A 77 11.63 13.50 11.53
N GLU A 78 12.16 12.82 12.55
CA GLU A 78 13.48 13.04 13.15
C GLU A 78 14.60 12.47 12.28
N VAL A 79 14.31 11.39 11.53
CA VAL A 79 15.30 10.68 10.70
C VAL A 79 16.00 11.62 9.72
N GLY A 80 17.34 11.63 9.81
CA GLY A 80 18.23 12.45 9.00
C GLY A 80 18.48 13.85 9.58
N ARG A 81 17.65 14.32 10.51
CA ARG A 81 17.78 15.62 11.17
C ARG A 81 18.61 15.55 12.45
N ASP A 82 18.40 14.50 13.23
CA ASP A 82 19.23 14.18 14.38
C ASP A 82 20.32 13.13 14.05
N THR A 83 21.02 12.64 15.07
CA THR A 83 22.19 11.79 14.91
C THR A 83 21.92 10.31 15.23
N TYR A 84 20.72 9.93 15.72
CA TYR A 84 20.50 8.59 16.30
C TYR A 84 19.10 7.98 16.05
N HIS A 85 18.10 8.68 15.48
CA HIS A 85 16.82 8.09 15.11
C HIS A 85 16.85 7.50 13.70
N HIS A 86 16.18 6.37 13.54
CA HIS A 86 16.11 5.62 12.29
C HIS A 86 14.71 5.09 12.02
N THR A 87 14.34 4.99 10.75
CA THR A 87 13.09 4.29 10.37
C THR A 87 13.22 2.80 10.64
N MET A 88 14.30 2.18 10.18
CA MET A 88 14.68 0.79 10.46
C MET A 88 15.96 0.76 11.26
N PHE A 89 15.96 -0.01 12.34
CA PHE A 89 17.14 -0.25 13.16
C PHE A 89 17.19 -1.71 13.63
N GLU A 90 18.38 -2.15 14.06
CA GLU A 90 18.55 -3.45 14.70
C GLU A 90 18.43 -3.32 16.20
N MET A 91 17.65 -4.18 16.82
CA MET A 91 17.55 -4.31 18.27
C MET A 91 18.21 -5.61 18.68
N LEU A 92 19.35 -5.53 19.38
CA LEU A 92 19.94 -6.69 20.00
C LEU A 92 19.17 -7.02 21.28
N GLY A 93 18.59 -8.22 21.34
CA GLY A 93 17.72 -8.59 22.44
C GLY A 93 18.07 -9.93 23.06
N ASN A 94 17.81 -10.03 24.38
CA ASN A 94 17.84 -11.30 25.09
C ASN A 94 16.61 -11.39 26.01
N TRP A 95 16.01 -12.58 26.03
CA TRP A 95 14.72 -12.84 26.68
C TRP A 95 14.80 -14.01 27.63
N SER A 96 14.05 -13.90 28.75
CA SER A 96 13.82 -14.97 29.71
C SER A 96 12.32 -15.20 29.88
N PHE A 97 11.88 -16.42 29.66
CA PHE A 97 10.48 -16.82 29.85
C PHE A 97 10.38 -17.66 31.15
N GLY A 98 10.27 -16.94 32.28
CA GLY A 98 10.15 -17.54 33.61
C GLY A 98 11.37 -18.33 34.06
N ASP A 99 12.59 -17.94 33.65
CA ASP A 99 13.83 -18.62 34.02
C ASP A 99 14.70 -17.71 34.91
N TYR A 100 15.36 -16.70 34.36
CA TYR A 100 16.12 -15.70 35.16
C TYR A 100 15.37 -14.35 35.18
N PHE A 101 15.80 -13.47 36.11
CA PHE A 101 15.14 -12.17 36.28
C PHE A 101 16.17 -11.04 36.50
N LYS A 102 15.85 -10.00 37.25
CA LYS A 102 16.61 -8.75 37.42
C LYS A 102 18.10 -8.95 37.69
N ARG A 103 18.45 -9.81 38.62
CA ARG A 103 19.84 -10.00 39.07
C ARG A 103 20.74 -10.50 37.95
N GLU A 104 20.34 -11.52 37.24
CA GLU A 104 21.09 -12.04 36.09
C GLU A 104 21.08 -11.05 34.92
N ALA A 105 19.93 -10.48 34.58
CA ALA A 105 19.82 -9.53 33.47
C ALA A 105 20.75 -8.32 33.66
N ILE A 106 20.68 -7.65 34.79
CA ILE A 106 21.53 -6.51 35.14
C ILE A 106 23.03 -6.93 35.20
N SER A 107 23.31 -8.09 35.79
CA SER A 107 24.68 -8.58 35.89
C SER A 107 25.32 -8.85 34.54
N TRP A 108 24.60 -9.51 33.65
CA TRP A 108 25.07 -9.79 32.29
C TRP A 108 25.14 -8.53 31.42
N ALA A 109 24.22 -7.62 31.58
CA ALA A 109 24.30 -6.33 30.90
C ALA A 109 25.57 -5.56 31.30
N TRP A 110 25.86 -5.47 32.57
CA TRP A 110 27.06 -4.83 33.08
C TRP A 110 28.33 -5.53 32.61
N GLU A 111 28.39 -6.90 32.72
CA GLU A 111 29.53 -7.71 32.28
C GLU A 111 29.80 -7.47 30.78
N LEU A 112 28.75 -7.53 29.94
CA LEU A 112 28.89 -7.33 28.51
C LEU A 112 29.44 -5.93 28.16
N LEU A 113 28.89 -4.89 28.75
CA LEU A 113 29.30 -3.51 28.46
C LEU A 113 30.70 -3.19 28.96
N THR A 114 31.05 -3.62 30.21
CA THR A 114 32.27 -3.18 30.86
C THR A 114 33.46 -4.15 30.65
N GLU A 115 33.20 -5.47 30.52
CA GLU A 115 34.28 -6.46 30.43
C GLU A 115 34.49 -6.94 28.97
N ILE A 116 33.42 -7.03 28.17
CA ILE A 116 33.51 -7.50 26.80
C ILE A 116 33.68 -6.33 25.83
N TYR A 117 32.77 -5.33 25.88
CA TYR A 117 32.85 -4.14 25.04
C TYR A 117 33.81 -3.09 25.59
N LYS A 118 34.19 -3.17 26.87
CA LYS A 118 35.14 -2.29 27.54
C LYS A 118 34.77 -0.81 27.51
N ILE A 119 33.48 -0.53 27.64
CA ILE A 119 33.00 0.84 27.84
C ILE A 119 33.47 1.30 29.22
N PRO A 120 34.10 2.48 29.35
CA PRO A 120 34.53 3.03 30.65
C PRO A 120 33.35 3.17 31.59
N LYS A 121 33.51 2.63 32.84
CA LYS A 121 32.44 2.61 33.85
C LYS A 121 31.97 3.99 34.24
N GLU A 122 32.87 4.95 34.25
CA GLU A 122 32.65 6.37 34.54
C GLU A 122 31.78 7.10 33.50
N ASN A 123 31.62 6.52 32.33
CA ASN A 123 30.76 7.06 31.28
C ASN A 123 29.33 6.49 31.29
N LEU A 124 29.08 5.49 32.15
CA LEU A 124 27.80 4.81 32.23
C LEU A 124 26.91 5.44 33.32
N TYR A 125 25.65 5.63 32.98
CA TYR A 125 24.57 6.01 33.90
C TYR A 125 23.45 5.02 33.75
N VAL A 126 22.68 4.78 34.80
CA VAL A 126 21.53 3.89 34.77
C VAL A 126 20.33 4.57 35.38
N THR A 127 19.16 4.25 34.82
CA THR A 127 17.89 4.71 35.40
C THR A 127 17.18 3.52 36.05
N VAL A 128 16.37 3.79 37.05
CA VAL A 128 15.54 2.80 37.77
C VAL A 128 14.15 3.41 37.94
N PHE A 129 13.12 2.61 37.78
CA PHE A 129 11.74 3.03 37.90
C PHE A 129 11.41 3.58 39.29
N GLU A 130 10.95 4.84 39.38
CA GLU A 130 10.63 5.49 40.67
C GLU A 130 9.30 5.09 41.30
N GLY A 131 8.49 4.29 40.52
CA GLY A 131 7.14 3.92 40.90
C GLY A 131 6.05 4.73 40.22
N SER A 132 4.81 4.25 40.29
CA SER A 132 3.61 4.95 39.81
C SER A 132 2.47 4.72 40.79
N GLU A 133 2.00 5.80 41.44
CA GLU A 133 0.83 5.75 42.30
C GLU A 133 -0.44 5.40 41.51
N GLU A 134 -0.54 5.92 40.27
CA GLU A 134 -1.67 5.70 39.38
C GLU A 134 -1.86 4.23 39.07
N ASP A 135 -0.79 3.51 38.79
CA ASP A 135 -0.81 2.08 38.45
C ASP A 135 -0.67 1.19 39.67
N GLY A 136 -0.43 1.76 40.88
CA GLY A 136 -0.18 1.00 42.11
C GLY A 136 1.11 0.19 42.05
N VAL A 137 2.09 0.58 41.23
CA VAL A 137 3.39 -0.07 41.12
C VAL A 137 4.43 0.69 41.93
N PRO A 138 5.08 0.04 42.96
CA PRO A 138 6.04 0.70 43.81
C PRO A 138 7.38 0.97 43.10
N PHE A 139 8.22 1.78 43.76
CA PHE A 139 9.61 1.95 43.39
C PHE A 139 10.35 0.61 43.23
N ASP A 140 11.17 0.46 42.19
CA ASP A 140 11.93 -0.77 41.90
C ASP A 140 13.20 -0.86 42.78
N GLN A 141 12.99 -1.13 44.08
CA GLN A 141 14.07 -1.25 45.04
C GLN A 141 15.03 -2.38 44.67
N GLU A 142 14.54 -3.50 44.12
CA GLU A 142 15.34 -4.66 43.71
C GLU A 142 16.37 -4.28 42.62
N ALA A 143 15.95 -3.58 41.57
CA ALA A 143 16.86 -3.13 40.54
C ALA A 143 17.86 -2.09 41.09
N PHE A 144 17.42 -1.15 41.91
CA PHE A 144 18.28 -0.17 42.53
C PHE A 144 19.38 -0.81 43.36
N ASP A 145 19.05 -1.78 44.25
CA ASP A 145 20.02 -2.45 45.08
C ASP A 145 21.04 -3.29 44.28
N ILE A 146 20.61 -3.93 43.19
CA ILE A 146 21.50 -4.69 42.31
C ILE A 146 22.49 -3.74 41.60
N TRP A 147 22.02 -2.55 41.17
CA TRP A 147 22.90 -1.54 40.53
C TRP A 147 23.91 -0.99 41.52
N LYS A 148 23.56 -0.71 42.78
CA LYS A 148 24.50 -0.27 43.83
C LYS A 148 25.68 -1.22 44.07
N GLU A 149 25.52 -2.53 43.74
CA GLU A 149 26.63 -3.49 43.81
C GLU A 149 27.67 -3.30 42.71
N ARG A 150 27.38 -2.48 41.64
CA ARG A 150 28.14 -2.42 40.39
C ARG A 150 28.62 -1.03 39.99
N ILE A 151 27.84 -0.03 40.26
CA ILE A 151 28.09 1.34 39.86
C ILE A 151 27.90 2.29 41.05
N ALA A 152 28.58 3.43 41.05
CA ALA A 152 28.43 4.44 42.08
C ALA A 152 26.99 4.98 42.15
N GLU A 153 26.49 5.26 43.35
CA GLU A 153 25.11 5.66 43.59
C GLU A 153 24.72 6.96 42.87
N ASP A 154 25.67 7.85 42.67
CA ASP A 154 25.49 9.08 41.94
C ASP A 154 25.33 8.90 40.40
N HIS A 155 25.59 7.69 39.90
CA HIS A 155 25.32 7.29 38.52
C HIS A 155 23.97 6.53 38.36
N ILE A 156 23.23 6.32 39.47
CA ILE A 156 21.90 5.71 39.44
C ILE A 156 20.86 6.84 39.57
N LEU A 157 20.00 6.98 38.55
CA LEU A 157 18.95 8.00 38.52
C LEU A 157 17.57 7.34 38.62
N LEU A 158 16.61 8.11 39.11
CA LEU A 158 15.22 7.67 39.15
C LEU A 158 14.51 8.15 37.87
N GLY A 159 13.79 7.25 37.24
CA GLY A 159 13.03 7.52 36.04
C GLY A 159 11.52 7.33 36.27
N ASN A 160 10.75 8.21 35.68
CA ASN A 160 9.29 8.23 35.79
C ASN A 160 8.63 7.16 34.92
N LYS A 161 7.30 7.06 34.98
CA LYS A 161 6.52 6.10 34.18
C LYS A 161 6.77 6.21 32.67
N LYS A 162 6.97 7.42 32.14
CA LYS A 162 7.19 7.62 30.70
C LYS A 162 8.49 6.98 30.24
N ASP A 163 9.53 7.05 31.06
CA ASP A 163 10.88 6.63 30.69
C ASP A 163 11.18 5.20 31.17
N ASN A 164 10.76 4.85 32.41
CA ASN A 164 11.13 3.59 33.07
C ASN A 164 9.97 2.60 33.32
N PHE A 165 8.84 2.74 32.62
CA PHE A 165 7.79 1.72 32.60
C PHE A 165 7.40 1.41 31.16
N TRP A 166 7.91 0.31 30.66
CA TRP A 166 7.72 -0.04 29.25
C TRP A 166 6.36 -0.72 29.03
N GLU A 167 5.68 -0.33 27.95
CA GLU A 167 4.40 -0.87 27.51
C GLU A 167 4.45 -1.19 26.01
N MET A 168 4.00 -2.38 25.63
CA MET A 168 3.97 -2.81 24.23
C MET A 168 3.05 -1.89 23.36
N GLY A 169 1.94 -1.46 23.94
CA GLY A 169 0.93 -0.61 23.33
C GLY A 169 -0.12 -0.21 24.37
N ASP A 170 -1.34 0.06 23.94
CA ASP A 170 -2.45 0.39 24.85
C ASP A 170 -2.90 -0.82 25.68
N GLN A 171 -2.57 -2.03 25.26
CA GLN A 171 -2.83 -3.32 25.89
C GLN A 171 -1.66 -4.26 25.66
N GLY A 172 -1.45 -5.20 26.59
CA GLY A 172 -0.43 -6.24 26.46
C GLY A 172 0.60 -6.26 27.56
N PRO A 173 1.66 -7.07 27.41
CA PRO A 173 2.72 -7.19 28.41
C PRO A 173 3.40 -5.86 28.69
N CYS A 174 3.69 -5.60 29.97
CA CYS A 174 4.34 -4.38 30.41
C CYS A 174 5.07 -4.60 31.75
N GLY A 175 5.91 -3.65 32.11
CA GLY A 175 6.59 -3.70 33.40
C GLY A 175 7.64 -2.60 33.58
N PRO A 176 8.16 -2.45 34.83
CA PRO A 176 9.23 -1.53 35.11
C PRO A 176 10.49 -1.90 34.32
N CYS A 177 11.28 -0.91 33.97
CA CYS A 177 12.53 -1.13 33.27
C CYS A 177 13.68 -0.31 33.86
N THR A 178 14.88 -0.70 33.48
CA THR A 178 16.12 0.03 33.77
C THR A 178 16.84 0.27 32.46
N GLU A 179 17.17 1.53 32.22
CA GLU A 179 17.90 1.95 31.02
C GLU A 179 19.37 2.16 31.35
N ILE A 180 20.22 1.88 30.39
CA ILE A 180 21.66 2.14 30.48
C ILE A 180 22.02 3.20 29.45
N HIS A 181 22.60 4.30 29.93
CA HIS A 181 23.00 5.45 29.14
C HIS A 181 24.52 5.55 29.11
N VAL A 182 25.04 6.13 28.03
CA VAL A 182 26.48 6.40 27.85
C VAL A 182 26.69 7.87 27.57
N ASP A 183 27.59 8.50 28.31
CA ASP A 183 28.08 9.85 28.05
C ASP A 183 29.33 9.78 27.15
N ILE A 184 29.17 10.12 25.87
CA ILE A 184 30.24 10.12 24.86
C ILE A 184 30.85 11.49 24.62
N ARG A 185 30.54 12.49 25.46
CA ARG A 185 31.11 13.83 25.37
C ARG A 185 32.59 13.82 25.67
N SER A 186 33.28 14.89 25.26
CA SER A 186 34.65 15.12 25.65
C SER A 186 34.80 15.39 27.16
N ASP A 187 35.98 15.12 27.70
CA ASP A 187 36.26 15.37 29.14
C ASP A 187 36.07 16.84 29.52
N GLU A 188 36.34 17.77 28.58
CA GLU A 188 36.12 19.19 28.75
C GLU A 188 34.62 19.57 28.90
N GLU A 189 33.76 18.89 28.16
CA GLU A 189 32.31 19.08 28.24
C GLU A 189 31.76 18.42 29.50
N LYS A 190 32.23 17.23 29.87
CA LYS A 190 31.87 16.55 31.11
C LYS A 190 32.24 17.36 32.34
N ALA A 191 33.37 18.07 32.30
CA ALA A 191 33.79 18.95 33.42
C ALA A 191 32.88 20.17 33.57
N LYS A 192 32.14 20.60 32.54
CA LYS A 192 31.23 21.77 32.59
C LYS A 192 29.85 21.41 33.12
N VAL A 193 29.32 20.24 32.69
CA VAL A 193 28.00 19.78 33.09
C VAL A 193 28.12 18.27 33.35
N ALA A 194 27.69 17.84 34.53
CA ALA A 194 27.71 16.41 34.87
C ALA A 194 26.79 15.60 33.94
N GLY A 195 27.23 14.40 33.53
CA GLY A 195 26.45 13.55 32.64
C GLY A 195 25.10 13.17 33.21
N ARG A 196 25.01 12.97 34.52
CA ARG A 196 23.75 12.69 35.22
C ARG A 196 22.65 13.73 34.99
N ASP A 197 23.02 15.00 34.80
CA ASP A 197 22.04 16.09 34.60
C ASP A 197 21.51 16.12 33.15
N LEU A 198 22.08 15.32 32.27
CA LEU A 198 21.72 15.22 30.84
C LEU A 198 21.04 13.91 30.46
N VAL A 199 21.00 12.93 31.37
CA VAL A 199 20.24 11.69 31.15
C VAL A 199 18.75 12.01 30.99
N ASN A 200 18.11 11.43 29.94
CA ASN A 200 16.70 11.64 29.59
C ASN A 200 16.31 13.13 29.33
N ASN A 201 17.29 13.95 28.92
CA ASN A 201 17.12 15.37 28.59
C ASN A 201 17.45 15.66 27.09
N ASP A 202 17.21 14.71 26.21
CA ASP A 202 17.39 14.81 24.74
C ASP A 202 18.78 15.30 24.30
N HIS A 203 19.83 15.00 25.13
CA HIS A 203 21.18 15.39 24.78
C HIS A 203 21.80 14.42 23.79
N PRO A 204 22.29 14.86 22.59
CA PRO A 204 22.71 13.97 21.51
C PRO A 204 23.95 13.11 21.83
N GLN A 205 24.63 13.38 22.93
CA GLN A 205 25.86 12.67 23.32
C GLN A 205 25.74 12.03 24.71
N VAL A 206 24.57 12.09 25.38
CA VAL A 206 24.28 11.34 26.61
C VAL A 206 23.05 10.50 26.29
N ILE A 207 23.27 9.32 25.73
CA ILE A 207 22.25 8.55 25.03
C ILE A 207 21.95 7.22 25.72
N GLU A 208 20.69 6.85 25.73
CA GLU A 208 20.26 5.50 26.05
C GLU A 208 20.74 4.53 24.96
N ILE A 209 21.42 3.45 25.40
CA ILE A 209 21.89 2.38 24.51
C ILE A 209 21.17 1.07 24.76
N TRP A 210 20.64 0.82 25.97
CA TRP A 210 20.04 -0.46 26.33
C TRP A 210 18.91 -0.29 27.33
N ASN A 211 17.72 -0.80 27.00
CA ASN A 211 16.61 -0.90 27.92
C ASN A 211 16.42 -2.35 28.39
N ASN A 212 16.37 -2.59 29.68
CA ASN A 212 16.11 -3.90 30.29
C ASN A 212 14.75 -3.87 30.99
N VAL A 213 13.77 -4.52 30.38
CA VAL A 213 12.38 -4.52 30.84
C VAL A 213 12.10 -5.78 31.64
N PHE A 214 11.50 -5.58 32.80
CA PHE A 214 11.08 -6.64 33.71
C PHE A 214 9.57 -6.84 33.56
N MET A 215 9.18 -7.74 32.67
CA MET A 215 7.79 -8.01 32.31
C MET A 215 7.11 -8.76 33.49
N GLU A 216 6.33 -8.02 34.25
CA GLU A 216 5.58 -8.52 35.41
C GLU A 216 4.06 -8.41 35.23
N PHE A 217 3.58 -7.54 34.34
CA PHE A 217 2.17 -7.19 34.21
C PHE A 217 1.66 -7.32 32.76
N ASN A 218 0.34 -7.43 32.67
CA ASN A 218 -0.45 -7.27 31.43
C ASN A 218 -1.39 -6.07 31.58
N ARG A 219 -1.30 -5.09 30.71
CA ARG A 219 -2.22 -3.94 30.64
C ARG A 219 -3.50 -4.40 29.95
N LYS A 220 -4.63 -4.34 30.67
CA LYS A 220 -5.96 -4.69 30.15
C LYS A 220 -6.63 -3.54 29.39
N ALA A 221 -7.72 -3.86 28.69
CA ALA A 221 -8.52 -2.89 27.93
C ALA A 221 -9.11 -1.77 28.80
N ASP A 222 -9.37 -2.02 30.07
CA ASP A 222 -9.86 -1.06 31.06
C ASP A 222 -8.74 -0.20 31.69
N GLY A 223 -7.50 -0.42 31.27
CA GLY A 223 -6.30 0.26 31.79
C GLY A 223 -5.72 -0.34 33.06
N SER A 224 -6.34 -1.35 33.67
CA SER A 224 -5.83 -2.03 34.86
C SER A 224 -4.62 -2.91 34.57
N LEU A 225 -3.81 -3.17 35.60
CA LEU A 225 -2.67 -4.09 35.52
C LEU A 225 -3.02 -5.43 36.15
N GLU A 226 -2.79 -6.52 35.43
CA GLU A 226 -2.84 -7.89 35.93
C GLU A 226 -1.44 -8.50 35.95
N LYS A 227 -1.10 -9.26 36.97
CA LYS A 227 0.20 -9.92 37.03
C LYS A 227 0.28 -11.04 35.99
N LEU A 228 1.40 -11.10 35.28
CA LEU A 228 1.70 -12.18 34.35
C LEU A 228 1.87 -13.51 35.09
N PRO A 229 1.65 -14.67 34.43
CA PRO A 229 1.83 -16.00 35.02
C PRO A 229 3.26 -16.28 35.53
N SER A 230 4.24 -15.62 34.91
CA SER A 230 5.65 -15.71 35.31
C SER A 230 6.33 -14.35 35.18
N ARG A 231 7.43 -14.18 35.91
CA ARG A 231 8.33 -13.05 35.76
C ARG A 231 9.22 -13.28 34.54
N ASN A 232 9.26 -12.36 33.61
CA ASN A 232 10.00 -12.51 32.39
C ASN A 232 10.95 -11.32 32.18
N VAL A 233 11.98 -11.52 31.37
CA VAL A 233 12.90 -10.47 30.97
C VAL A 233 12.76 -10.23 29.48
N ASP A 234 12.65 -8.97 29.11
CA ASP A 234 12.75 -8.45 27.75
C ASP A 234 13.84 -7.38 27.74
N THR A 235 14.79 -7.49 26.82
CA THR A 235 15.79 -6.44 26.67
C THR A 235 15.90 -5.98 25.23
N GLY A 236 16.17 -4.69 25.04
CA GLY A 236 16.36 -4.08 23.73
C GLY A 236 17.55 -3.12 23.74
N MET A 237 18.64 -3.50 23.10
CA MET A 237 19.81 -2.65 22.90
C MET A 237 19.82 -2.12 21.47
N GLY A 238 19.88 -0.79 21.32
CA GLY A 238 20.00 -0.14 20.03
C GLY A 238 21.36 -0.41 19.39
N PHE A 239 21.37 -1.26 18.36
CA PHE A 239 22.62 -1.72 17.72
C PHE A 239 23.38 -0.55 17.09
N GLU A 240 22.73 0.34 16.36
CA GLU A 240 23.37 1.49 15.73
C GLU A 240 23.97 2.45 16.77
N ARG A 241 23.25 2.69 17.89
CA ARG A 241 23.74 3.51 19.00
C ARG A 241 24.96 2.85 19.67
N LEU A 242 24.92 1.54 19.88
CA LEU A 242 26.07 0.80 20.41
C LEU A 242 27.30 0.87 19.47
N CYS A 243 27.08 0.75 18.16
CA CYS A 243 28.14 0.92 17.17
C CYS A 243 28.75 2.32 17.23
N MET A 244 27.93 3.38 17.38
CA MET A 244 28.38 4.75 17.53
C MET A 244 29.31 4.91 18.74
N VAL A 245 28.93 4.36 19.90
CA VAL A 245 29.74 4.39 21.12
C VAL A 245 31.05 3.65 20.92
N LEU A 246 31.01 2.40 20.44
CA LEU A 246 32.19 1.53 20.33
C LEU A 246 33.15 1.93 19.19
N GLN A 247 32.68 2.66 18.21
CA GLN A 247 33.48 3.22 17.12
C GLN A 247 33.94 4.66 17.40
N ASN A 248 33.60 5.20 18.59
CA ASN A 248 33.92 6.57 19.00
C ASN A 248 33.46 7.61 17.96
N LYS A 249 32.18 7.51 17.56
CA LYS A 249 31.54 8.42 16.62
C LYS A 249 30.53 9.32 17.35
N GLN A 250 30.18 10.46 16.71
CA GLN A 250 29.23 11.42 17.25
C GLN A 250 27.83 11.28 16.61
N SER A 251 27.74 10.43 15.59
CA SER A 251 26.50 10.14 14.88
C SER A 251 26.49 8.68 14.42
N ASN A 252 25.33 8.04 14.48
CA ASN A 252 25.11 6.70 13.91
C ASN A 252 25.51 6.66 12.42
N TYR A 253 25.25 7.77 11.69
CA TYR A 253 25.56 7.89 10.26
C TYR A 253 27.07 7.87 9.94
N ASP A 254 27.93 8.13 10.94
CA ASP A 254 29.38 8.10 10.77
C ASP A 254 29.98 6.72 11.08
N THR A 255 29.15 5.75 11.45
CA THR A 255 29.56 4.36 11.71
C THR A 255 29.65 3.54 10.42
N ASP A 256 30.29 2.37 10.50
CA ASP A 256 30.34 1.42 9.40
C ASP A 256 28.97 0.80 9.02
N VAL A 257 27.95 1.05 9.81
CA VAL A 257 26.55 0.70 9.47
C VAL A 257 26.01 1.56 8.34
N PHE A 258 26.39 2.83 8.26
CA PHE A 258 25.85 3.79 7.28
C PHE A 258 26.87 4.27 6.25
N THR A 259 28.16 4.39 6.63
CA THR A 259 29.19 4.97 5.74
C THR A 259 29.28 4.28 4.37
N PRO A 260 29.13 2.95 4.19
CA PRO A 260 29.14 2.35 2.85
C PRO A 260 27.98 2.83 1.97
N LEU A 261 26.79 3.00 2.53
CA LEU A 261 25.61 3.53 1.83
C LEU A 261 25.79 5.02 1.50
N ILE A 262 26.27 5.80 2.46
CA ILE A 262 26.57 7.24 2.29
C ILE A 262 27.55 7.43 1.14
N HIS A 263 28.69 6.71 1.14
CA HIS A 263 29.68 6.77 0.05
C HIS A 263 29.09 6.37 -1.29
N LYS A 264 28.17 5.37 -1.30
CA LYS A 264 27.51 4.96 -2.54
C LYS A 264 26.55 6.04 -3.05
N VAL A 265 25.84 6.74 -2.15
CA VAL A 265 25.02 7.90 -2.53
C VAL A 265 25.91 9.01 -3.11
N GLU A 266 27.02 9.36 -2.46
CA GLU A 266 27.99 10.35 -2.96
C GLU A 266 28.51 9.98 -4.35
N GLU A 267 28.90 8.70 -4.54
CA GLU A 267 29.40 8.18 -5.82
C GLU A 267 28.38 8.40 -6.94
N ILE A 268 27.11 8.05 -6.69
CA ILE A 268 26.05 8.13 -7.70
C ILE A 268 25.65 9.58 -7.98
N THR A 269 25.44 10.38 -6.91
CA THR A 269 24.86 11.72 -7.03
C THR A 269 25.87 12.81 -7.27
N LYS A 270 27.17 12.52 -7.07
CA LYS A 270 28.26 13.50 -7.09
C LYS A 270 28.13 14.60 -6.04
N SER A 271 27.28 14.39 -5.03
CA SER A 271 27.16 15.25 -3.86
C SER A 271 28.14 14.81 -2.80
N HIS A 272 28.44 15.67 -1.85
CA HIS A 272 29.43 15.38 -0.80
C HIS A 272 28.79 15.47 0.58
N TYR A 273 28.98 14.43 1.40
CA TYR A 273 28.58 14.38 2.81
C TYR A 273 29.67 15.00 3.67
N ASN A 274 29.33 15.99 4.48
CA ASN A 274 30.26 16.62 5.39
C ASN A 274 29.68 16.65 6.81
N SER A 275 30.13 15.73 7.66
CA SER A 275 29.75 15.67 9.08
C SER A 275 30.64 16.50 10.00
N ASN A 276 31.72 17.06 9.49
CA ASN A 276 32.75 17.74 10.31
C ASN A 276 32.64 19.27 10.23
N GLY A 277 32.53 19.92 11.37
CA GLY A 277 32.61 21.37 11.51
C GLY A 277 31.34 22.13 11.21
N ARG A 278 31.43 23.47 11.06
CA ARG A 278 30.28 24.30 10.68
C ARG A 278 30.01 24.16 9.17
N VAL A 279 28.85 23.67 8.86
CA VAL A 279 28.37 23.56 7.46
C VAL A 279 27.42 24.71 7.14
N THR A 280 27.29 25.06 5.86
CA THR A 280 26.27 26.02 5.43
C THR A 280 24.88 25.39 5.49
N PRO A 281 23.79 26.17 5.57
CA PRO A 281 22.43 25.63 5.56
C PRO A 281 22.15 24.76 4.33
N GLU A 282 22.72 25.12 3.17
CA GLU A 282 22.57 24.35 1.93
C GLU A 282 23.28 22.99 2.03
N GLN A 283 24.53 22.99 2.59
CA GLN A 283 25.26 21.74 2.80
C GLN A 283 24.55 20.86 3.83
N GLU A 284 23.94 21.43 4.85
CA GLU A 284 23.19 20.62 5.82
C GLU A 284 21.95 19.97 5.17
N GLN A 285 21.27 20.63 4.23
CA GLN A 285 20.21 19.98 3.45
C GLN A 285 20.71 18.81 2.60
N VAL A 286 21.90 18.92 2.03
CA VAL A 286 22.57 17.82 1.32
C VAL A 286 22.89 16.68 2.29
N ASN A 287 23.45 16.99 3.46
CA ASN A 287 23.75 16.00 4.51
C ASN A 287 22.48 15.25 4.95
N ILE A 288 21.40 15.98 5.23
CA ILE A 288 20.11 15.42 5.60
C ILE A 288 19.58 14.50 4.48
N ALA A 289 19.66 14.94 3.23
CA ALA A 289 19.22 14.14 2.09
C ALA A 289 19.97 12.81 1.99
N ILE A 290 21.29 12.84 2.15
CA ILE A 290 22.12 11.63 2.11
C ILE A 290 21.79 10.70 3.28
N ARG A 291 21.62 11.25 4.50
CA ARG A 291 21.20 10.46 5.69
C ARG A 291 19.85 9.80 5.48
N VAL A 292 18.84 10.58 5.05
CA VAL A 292 17.49 10.08 4.78
C VAL A 292 17.49 8.96 3.75
N ILE A 293 18.22 9.11 2.65
CA ILE A 293 18.29 8.09 1.59
C ILE A 293 18.97 6.82 2.13
N SER A 294 20.06 6.98 2.88
CA SER A 294 20.82 5.85 3.45
C SER A 294 20.03 5.09 4.53
N ASP A 295 19.18 5.77 5.29
CA ASP A 295 18.27 5.17 6.25
C ASP A 295 17.12 4.46 5.55
N HIS A 296 16.41 5.17 4.68
CA HIS A 296 15.16 4.70 4.09
C HIS A 296 15.34 3.51 3.16
N ILE A 297 16.50 3.39 2.47
CA ILE A 297 16.78 2.21 1.66
C ILE A 297 16.81 0.93 2.51
N ARG A 298 17.30 0.99 3.76
CA ARG A 298 17.28 -0.14 4.69
C ARG A 298 15.85 -0.57 4.97
N ALA A 299 15.00 0.37 5.42
CA ALA A 299 13.60 0.10 5.73
C ALA A 299 12.82 -0.49 4.53
N VAL A 300 12.97 0.10 3.35
CA VAL A 300 12.27 -0.33 2.14
C VAL A 300 12.77 -1.67 1.64
N ALA A 301 14.09 -1.88 1.60
CA ALA A 301 14.67 -3.12 1.12
C ALA A 301 14.30 -4.31 2.00
N PHE A 302 14.37 -4.17 3.32
CA PHE A 302 13.98 -5.23 4.26
C PHE A 302 12.48 -5.50 4.23
N ALA A 303 11.63 -4.48 4.11
CA ALA A 303 10.19 -4.70 3.98
C ALA A 303 9.84 -5.49 2.72
N ILE A 304 10.47 -5.17 1.58
CA ILE A 304 10.29 -5.92 0.33
C ILE A 304 10.86 -7.34 0.49
N ALA A 305 12.02 -7.50 1.13
CA ALA A 305 12.60 -8.79 1.43
C ALA A 305 11.69 -9.67 2.31
N ASP A 306 10.99 -9.07 3.26
CA ASP A 306 9.98 -9.74 4.11
C ASP A 306 8.63 -9.95 3.39
N GLY A 307 8.52 -9.60 2.09
CA GLY A 307 7.36 -9.83 1.25
C GLY A 307 6.32 -8.69 1.25
N GLN A 308 6.62 -7.55 1.89
CA GLN A 308 5.74 -6.39 1.87
C GLN A 308 6.12 -5.42 0.75
N LEU A 309 5.29 -5.36 -0.27
CA LEU A 309 5.49 -4.45 -1.40
C LEU A 309 4.89 -3.07 -1.12
N PRO A 310 5.46 -2.00 -1.70
CA PRO A 310 4.81 -0.70 -1.73
C PRO A 310 3.41 -0.78 -2.36
N SER A 311 2.41 -0.21 -1.68
CA SER A 311 1.01 -0.24 -2.16
C SER A 311 0.25 1.04 -1.77
N ASN A 312 -1.07 1.08 -2.04
CA ASN A 312 -1.92 2.24 -1.73
C ASN A 312 -2.59 2.18 -0.35
N ASN A 313 -2.45 1.09 0.39
CA ASN A 313 -3.12 0.86 1.68
C ASN A 313 -2.27 0.00 2.63
N GLY A 314 -2.63 0.02 3.91
CA GLY A 314 -2.00 -0.77 4.96
C GLY A 314 -0.49 -0.53 5.08
N ALA A 315 0.25 -1.57 5.44
CA ALA A 315 1.71 -1.52 5.60
C ALA A 315 2.42 -1.09 4.31
N GLY A 316 1.95 -1.55 3.15
CA GLY A 316 2.54 -1.18 1.86
C GLY A 316 2.46 0.31 1.54
N TYR A 317 1.42 1.02 2.03
CA TYR A 317 1.33 2.46 1.90
C TYR A 317 2.42 3.18 2.72
N VAL A 318 2.70 2.71 3.92
CA VAL A 318 3.77 3.28 4.76
C VAL A 318 5.13 3.07 4.11
N ILE A 319 5.40 1.87 3.59
CA ILE A 319 6.65 1.57 2.88
C ILE A 319 6.78 2.43 1.61
N ARG A 320 5.71 2.62 0.85
CA ARG A 320 5.68 3.52 -0.30
C ARG A 320 5.96 4.98 0.10
N ARG A 321 5.44 5.44 1.23
CA ARG A 321 5.68 6.79 1.76
C ARG A 321 7.15 7.01 2.12
N ILE A 322 7.79 6.03 2.77
CA ILE A 322 9.22 6.07 3.09
C ILE A 322 10.05 6.16 1.81
N LEU A 323 9.78 5.32 0.82
CA LEU A 323 10.49 5.35 -0.47
C LEU A 323 10.32 6.70 -1.19
N ARG A 324 9.09 7.21 -1.26
CA ARG A 324 8.81 8.52 -1.88
C ARG A 324 9.50 9.67 -1.16
N ARG A 325 9.63 9.60 0.17
CA ARG A 325 10.42 10.57 0.94
C ARG A 325 11.88 10.56 0.50
N ALA A 326 12.50 9.39 0.37
CA ALA A 326 13.88 9.27 -0.12
C ALA A 326 14.05 9.81 -1.55
N ILE A 327 13.13 9.46 -2.47
CA ILE A 327 13.13 9.94 -3.86
C ILE A 327 13.05 11.46 -3.90
N ARG A 328 12.17 12.06 -3.11
CA ARG A 328 12.03 13.51 -3.02
C ARG A 328 13.32 14.20 -2.57
N TYR A 329 13.97 13.68 -1.52
CA TYR A 329 15.23 14.23 -1.05
C TYR A 329 16.32 14.13 -2.12
N GLY A 330 16.37 13.03 -2.86
CA GLY A 330 17.27 12.87 -4.02
C GLY A 330 16.97 13.87 -5.13
N PHE A 331 15.72 14.06 -5.48
CA PHE A 331 15.29 15.01 -6.51
C PHE A 331 15.58 16.46 -6.10
N THR A 332 15.19 16.86 -4.88
CA THR A 332 15.21 18.25 -4.44
C THR A 332 16.63 18.72 -4.09
N PHE A 333 17.39 17.93 -3.36
CA PHE A 333 18.67 18.38 -2.77
C PHE A 333 19.91 17.77 -3.43
N LEU A 334 19.76 16.63 -4.13
CA LEU A 334 20.85 15.96 -4.82
C LEU A 334 20.71 16.02 -6.36
N ASN A 335 19.72 16.75 -6.88
CA ASN A 335 19.43 16.95 -8.31
C ASN A 335 19.31 15.64 -9.11
N GLN A 336 18.76 14.58 -8.51
CA GLN A 336 18.58 13.29 -9.16
C GLN A 336 17.20 13.22 -9.84
N LYS A 337 17.17 13.24 -11.17
CA LYS A 337 15.94 13.19 -11.97
C LYS A 337 15.63 11.82 -12.54
N GLU A 338 16.60 10.90 -12.46
CA GLU A 338 16.48 9.52 -12.92
C GLU A 338 16.53 8.56 -11.73
N PRO A 339 15.91 7.38 -11.81
CA PRO A 339 15.97 6.37 -10.76
C PRO A 339 17.42 5.98 -10.39
N PHE A 340 17.76 6.04 -9.12
CA PHE A 340 19.09 5.72 -8.62
C PHE A 340 19.11 4.97 -7.29
N ILE A 341 18.07 5.10 -6.45
CA ILE A 341 18.01 4.51 -5.10
C ILE A 341 18.15 3.00 -5.16
N TYR A 342 17.56 2.36 -6.18
CA TYR A 342 17.69 0.91 -6.39
C TYR A 342 19.14 0.41 -6.47
N LYS A 343 20.09 1.26 -6.89
CA LYS A 343 21.52 0.90 -6.99
C LYS A 343 22.19 0.75 -5.63
N LEU A 344 21.58 1.27 -4.56
CA LEU A 344 22.10 1.13 -3.20
C LEU A 344 21.86 -0.28 -2.63
N VAL A 345 20.93 -1.04 -3.21
CA VAL A 345 20.56 -2.38 -2.74
C VAL A 345 21.75 -3.35 -2.78
N GLU A 346 22.61 -3.27 -3.79
CA GLU A 346 23.81 -4.09 -3.89
C GLU A 346 24.77 -3.85 -2.70
N THR A 347 24.99 -2.57 -2.37
CA THR A 347 25.81 -2.21 -1.21
C THR A 347 25.20 -2.69 0.10
N LEU A 348 23.88 -2.54 0.26
CA LEU A 348 23.17 -3.01 1.44
C LEU A 348 23.23 -4.54 1.57
N ALA A 349 23.00 -5.28 0.48
CA ALA A 349 23.08 -6.74 0.47
C ALA A 349 24.49 -7.24 0.81
N ALA A 350 25.53 -6.63 0.24
CA ALA A 350 26.92 -6.96 0.57
C ALA A 350 27.26 -6.70 2.05
N GLN A 351 26.66 -5.66 2.66
CA GLN A 351 26.93 -5.26 4.05
C GLN A 351 26.16 -6.12 5.06
N MET A 352 24.89 -6.41 4.80
CA MET A 352 23.97 -7.03 5.78
C MET A 352 23.52 -8.44 5.40
N GLY A 353 23.79 -8.91 4.18
CA GLY A 353 23.32 -10.21 3.67
C GLY A 353 23.85 -11.42 4.45
N ALA A 354 25.06 -11.34 5.01
CA ALA A 354 25.60 -12.41 5.85
C ALA A 354 24.76 -12.64 7.13
N THR A 355 24.15 -11.59 7.68
CA THR A 355 23.27 -11.66 8.86
C THR A 355 21.81 -11.90 8.46
N PHE A 356 21.40 -11.30 7.35
CA PHE A 356 20.02 -11.32 6.84
C PHE A 356 20.01 -11.84 5.39
N PRO A 357 20.10 -13.15 5.19
CA PRO A 357 20.30 -13.77 3.87
C PRO A 357 19.13 -13.52 2.90
N GLU A 358 17.98 -13.07 3.39
CA GLU A 358 16.86 -12.65 2.56
C GLU A 358 17.20 -11.47 1.65
N LEU A 359 18.12 -10.59 2.03
CA LEU A 359 18.54 -9.46 1.18
C LEU A 359 19.27 -9.95 -0.07
N GLU A 360 20.20 -10.90 0.08
CA GLU A 360 20.92 -11.47 -1.07
C GLU A 360 19.99 -12.29 -1.97
N LYS A 361 19.16 -13.14 -1.36
CA LYS A 361 18.22 -13.99 -2.09
C LYS A 361 17.21 -13.20 -2.92
N GLN A 362 16.80 -12.02 -2.42
CA GLN A 362 15.77 -11.20 -3.04
C GLN A 362 16.33 -9.93 -3.71
N GLN A 363 17.64 -9.76 -3.79
CA GLN A 363 18.31 -8.55 -4.26
C GLN A 363 17.73 -8.05 -5.58
N PHE A 364 17.58 -8.92 -6.57
CA PHE A 364 17.04 -8.56 -7.88
C PHE A 364 15.59 -8.05 -7.83
N LEU A 365 14.74 -8.71 -7.02
CA LEU A 365 13.36 -8.25 -6.82
C LEU A 365 13.32 -6.88 -6.16
N ILE A 366 14.10 -6.71 -5.07
CA ILE A 366 14.16 -5.44 -4.31
C ILE A 366 14.57 -4.31 -5.25
N MET A 367 15.65 -4.50 -6.03
CA MET A 367 16.13 -3.53 -7.02
C MET A 367 15.05 -3.18 -8.05
N SER A 368 14.35 -4.18 -8.58
CA SER A 368 13.33 -3.99 -9.62
C SER A 368 12.12 -3.23 -9.08
N VAL A 369 11.62 -3.59 -7.90
CA VAL A 369 10.47 -2.93 -7.26
C VAL A 369 10.80 -1.47 -6.96
N ILE A 370 11.97 -1.21 -6.36
CA ILE A 370 12.39 0.16 -6.01
C ILE A 370 12.55 0.99 -7.29
N LYS A 371 13.21 0.47 -8.31
CA LYS A 371 13.43 1.18 -9.59
C LYS A 371 12.11 1.59 -10.24
N GLU A 372 11.13 0.70 -10.29
CA GLU A 372 9.83 0.97 -10.90
C GLU A 372 8.98 1.97 -10.09
N GLU A 373 8.94 1.82 -8.76
CA GLU A 373 8.25 2.78 -7.89
C GLU A 373 8.92 4.17 -7.99
N GLU A 374 10.24 4.21 -8.04
CA GLU A 374 11.02 5.43 -8.21
C GLU A 374 10.72 6.09 -9.56
N ALA A 375 10.78 5.34 -10.67
CA ALA A 375 10.45 5.83 -12.01
C ALA A 375 9.00 6.31 -12.11
N SER A 376 8.07 5.59 -11.48
CA SER A 376 6.66 5.96 -11.45
C SER A 376 6.43 7.25 -10.66
N PHE A 377 7.08 7.40 -9.51
CA PHE A 377 6.94 8.59 -8.68
C PHE A 377 7.60 9.82 -9.30
N LEU A 378 8.76 9.67 -9.93
CA LEU A 378 9.43 10.78 -10.63
C LEU A 378 8.55 11.35 -11.74
N ARG A 379 7.82 10.51 -12.50
CA ARG A 379 6.80 10.97 -13.47
C ARG A 379 5.66 11.73 -12.81
N THR A 380 5.16 11.24 -11.67
CA THR A 380 4.11 11.91 -10.88
C THR A 380 4.61 13.22 -10.30
N LEU A 381 5.85 13.24 -9.84
CA LEU A 381 6.52 14.42 -9.29
C LEU A 381 6.62 15.52 -10.35
N GLU A 382 7.02 15.19 -11.57
CA GLU A 382 7.08 16.14 -12.69
C GLU A 382 5.69 16.69 -13.05
N GLN A 383 4.68 15.83 -13.14
CA GLN A 383 3.29 16.24 -13.36
C GLN A 383 2.74 17.10 -12.22
N GLY A 384 3.04 16.75 -10.98
CA GLY A 384 2.66 17.52 -9.80
C GLY A 384 3.27 18.92 -9.79
N LEU A 385 4.51 19.06 -10.22
CA LEU A 385 5.17 20.36 -10.39
C LEU A 385 4.46 21.23 -11.45
N LEU A 386 4.11 20.65 -12.59
CA LEU A 386 3.37 21.35 -13.64
C LEU A 386 1.99 21.80 -13.15
N MET A 387 1.26 20.94 -12.45
CA MET A 387 -0.04 21.26 -11.87
C MET A 387 0.06 22.35 -10.81
N LEU A 388 1.08 22.29 -9.96
CA LEU A 388 1.34 23.31 -8.95
C LEU A 388 1.60 24.68 -9.60
N ASP A 389 2.37 24.73 -10.68
CA ASP A 389 2.62 25.96 -11.42
C ASP A 389 1.32 26.55 -12.00
N VAL A 390 0.45 25.71 -12.56
CA VAL A 390 -0.88 26.15 -13.04
C VAL A 390 -1.76 26.64 -11.89
N MET A 391 -1.75 25.95 -10.74
CA MET A 391 -2.52 26.36 -9.56
C MET A 391 -2.03 27.70 -8.99
N ILE A 392 -0.72 27.93 -8.99
CA ILE A 392 -0.10 29.20 -8.57
C ILE A 392 -0.52 30.33 -9.53
N GLN A 393 -0.42 30.15 -10.83
CA GLN A 393 -0.81 31.15 -11.82
C GLN A 393 -2.29 31.54 -11.74
N ASN A 394 -3.15 30.61 -11.36
CA ASN A 394 -4.59 30.81 -11.22
C ASN A 394 -5.02 31.20 -9.79
N SER A 395 -4.10 31.45 -8.87
CA SER A 395 -4.39 31.90 -7.49
C SER A 395 -4.06 33.38 -7.37
N PRO A 396 -5.05 34.23 -7.11
CA PRO A 396 -4.83 35.70 -6.95
C PRO A 396 -4.11 36.03 -5.64
N ASP A 397 -4.14 35.15 -4.68
CA ASP A 397 -3.54 35.32 -3.34
C ASP A 397 -2.13 34.71 -3.29
N LYS A 398 -1.29 35.26 -2.42
CA LYS A 398 0.05 34.71 -2.14
C LYS A 398 0.04 33.37 -1.38
N GLN A 399 -1.13 32.79 -1.20
CA GLN A 399 -1.32 31.54 -0.47
C GLN A 399 -2.11 30.53 -1.32
N LEU A 400 -1.59 29.30 -1.43
CA LEU A 400 -2.30 28.17 -2.02
C LEU A 400 -3.29 27.61 -1.00
N SER A 401 -4.58 27.50 -1.36
CA SER A 401 -5.60 26.94 -0.46
C SER A 401 -5.32 25.49 -0.08
N GLY A 402 -5.63 25.10 1.17
CA GLY A 402 -5.44 23.75 1.69
C GLY A 402 -6.17 22.69 0.88
N GLY A 403 -7.34 23.02 0.31
CA GLY A 403 -8.08 22.11 -0.58
C GLY A 403 -7.32 21.78 -1.86
N LYS A 404 -6.71 22.76 -2.53
CA LYS A 404 -5.89 22.54 -3.73
C LYS A 404 -4.60 21.78 -3.41
N ALA A 405 -3.96 22.10 -2.29
CA ALA A 405 -2.79 21.37 -1.81
C ALA A 405 -3.13 19.91 -1.48
N PHE A 406 -4.31 19.66 -0.90
CA PHE A 406 -4.81 18.33 -0.61
C PHE A 406 -5.15 17.55 -1.90
N GLU A 407 -5.69 18.19 -2.93
CA GLU A 407 -5.93 17.58 -4.25
C GLU A 407 -4.62 17.10 -4.88
N LEU A 408 -3.55 17.89 -4.82
CA LEU A 408 -2.22 17.49 -5.26
C LEU A 408 -1.71 16.27 -4.50
N TYR A 409 -1.95 16.23 -3.20
CA TYR A 409 -1.55 15.11 -2.33
C TYR A 409 -2.35 13.84 -2.60
N ASP A 410 -3.68 13.93 -2.59
CA ASP A 410 -4.59 12.78 -2.63
C ASP A 410 -4.70 12.18 -4.04
N THR A 411 -4.85 13.03 -5.06
CA THR A 411 -5.09 12.61 -6.45
C THR A 411 -3.81 12.32 -7.22
N TYR A 412 -2.80 13.16 -7.03
CA TYR A 412 -1.53 13.07 -7.79
C TYR A 412 -0.39 12.46 -6.97
N GLY A 413 -0.62 12.18 -5.68
CA GLY A 413 0.40 11.63 -4.78
C GLY A 413 1.59 12.57 -4.55
N PHE A 414 1.36 13.88 -4.71
CA PHE A 414 2.38 14.91 -4.58
C PHE A 414 2.55 15.28 -3.09
N PRO A 415 3.73 15.14 -2.49
CA PRO A 415 3.89 15.29 -1.05
C PRO A 415 3.61 16.72 -0.56
N LYS A 416 2.93 16.85 0.60
CA LYS A 416 2.59 18.13 1.26
C LYS A 416 3.82 19.02 1.44
N ASP A 417 4.88 18.45 2.00
CA ASP A 417 6.11 19.16 2.33
C ASP A 417 6.86 19.63 1.08
N LEU A 418 6.78 18.90 -0.02
CA LEU A 418 7.30 19.35 -1.31
C LEU A 418 6.47 20.52 -1.84
N THR A 419 5.15 20.46 -1.73
CA THR A 419 4.27 21.57 -2.10
C THR A 419 4.62 22.83 -1.32
N ALA A 420 4.77 22.72 0.02
CA ALA A 420 5.13 23.83 0.89
C ALA A 420 6.50 24.43 0.56
N LEU A 421 7.51 23.57 0.29
CA LEU A 421 8.86 24.01 -0.07
C LEU A 421 8.85 24.82 -1.37
N ILE A 422 8.21 24.31 -2.43
CA ILE A 422 8.18 24.97 -3.74
C ILE A 422 7.43 26.31 -3.65
N LEU A 423 6.36 26.37 -2.87
CA LEU A 423 5.65 27.62 -2.63
C LEU A 423 6.55 28.65 -1.91
N SER A 424 7.30 28.22 -0.88
CA SER A 424 8.21 29.11 -0.15
C SER A 424 9.34 29.65 -1.05
N GLU A 425 9.89 28.84 -1.93
CA GLU A 425 10.91 29.25 -2.92
C GLU A 425 10.37 30.31 -3.91
N LYS A 426 9.06 30.28 -4.16
CA LYS A 426 8.35 31.29 -5.01
C LYS A 426 7.80 32.47 -4.22
N GLY A 427 8.11 32.59 -2.93
CA GLY A 427 7.59 33.64 -2.03
C GLY A 427 6.10 33.51 -1.74
N LEU A 428 5.56 32.30 -1.84
CA LEU A 428 4.19 31.92 -1.59
C LEU A 428 4.10 31.05 -0.33
N THR A 429 2.90 30.91 0.24
CA THR A 429 2.65 30.02 1.39
C THR A 429 1.55 29.01 1.06
N MET A 430 1.42 28.00 1.89
CA MET A 430 0.32 27.03 1.84
C MET A 430 -0.60 27.24 3.04
N ASP A 431 -1.89 27.12 2.84
CA ASP A 431 -2.88 27.02 3.91
C ASP A 431 -2.77 25.62 4.55
N GLU A 432 -1.86 25.51 5.53
CA GLU A 432 -1.60 24.26 6.22
C GLU A 432 -2.78 23.80 7.07
N GLU A 433 -3.50 24.72 7.68
CA GLU A 433 -4.66 24.42 8.51
C GLU A 433 -5.80 23.84 7.65
N GLY A 434 -6.10 24.49 6.52
CA GLY A 434 -7.07 23.96 5.55
C GLY A 434 -6.68 22.61 4.97
N PHE A 435 -5.39 22.35 4.75
CA PHE A 435 -4.90 21.03 4.34
C PHE A 435 -5.13 19.96 5.42
N GLU A 436 -4.76 20.26 6.68
CA GLU A 436 -4.95 19.32 7.79
C GLU A 436 -6.43 18.99 8.03
N VAL A 437 -7.32 19.98 7.85
CA VAL A 437 -8.78 19.75 7.93
C VAL A 437 -9.24 18.75 6.87
N GLN A 438 -8.74 18.83 5.63
CA GLN A 438 -9.08 17.87 4.57
C GLN A 438 -8.46 16.49 4.83
N LEU A 439 -7.22 16.48 5.27
CA LEU A 439 -6.51 15.24 5.65
C LEU A 439 -7.20 14.57 6.84
N GLN A 440 -7.63 15.34 7.84
CA GLN A 440 -8.34 14.81 9.00
C GLN A 440 -9.69 14.22 8.60
N LYS A 441 -10.45 14.88 7.71
CA LYS A 441 -11.71 14.33 7.16
C LYS A 441 -11.49 13.01 6.40
N GLN A 442 -10.36 12.87 5.70
CA GLN A 442 -9.99 11.62 5.04
C GLN A 442 -9.62 10.55 6.08
N LYS A 443 -8.79 10.92 7.08
CA LYS A 443 -8.38 10.04 8.18
C LYS A 443 -9.58 9.59 9.02
N GLU A 444 -10.52 10.47 9.31
CA GLU A 444 -11.74 10.14 10.05
C GLU A 444 -12.64 9.19 9.28
N ARG A 445 -12.80 9.39 7.97
CA ARG A 445 -13.46 8.41 7.09
C ARG A 445 -12.75 7.05 7.10
N SER A 446 -11.42 7.04 7.11
CA SER A 446 -10.62 5.81 7.17
C SER A 446 -10.58 5.20 8.58
N ARG A 447 -10.48 6.02 9.64
CA ARG A 447 -10.48 5.58 11.06
C ARG A 447 -11.86 5.12 11.52
N ALA A 448 -12.92 5.80 11.11
CA ALA A 448 -14.29 5.38 11.41
C ALA A 448 -14.60 3.98 10.85
N ALA A 449 -13.93 3.59 9.75
CA ALA A 449 -14.03 2.24 9.20
C ALA A 449 -13.14 1.20 9.91
N ALA A 450 -12.18 1.64 10.76
CA ALA A 450 -11.15 0.77 11.35
C ALA A 450 -11.19 0.69 12.88
N GLN A 451 -12.06 1.43 13.57
CA GLN A 451 -12.17 1.32 15.03
C GLN A 451 -12.90 0.04 15.41
N VAL A 452 -12.14 -0.90 15.97
CA VAL A 452 -12.63 -2.13 16.57
C VAL A 452 -12.35 -2.04 18.07
N LYS A 453 -13.42 -2.08 18.87
CA LYS A 453 -13.32 -2.22 20.32
C LYS A 453 -13.47 -3.69 20.69
N THR A 454 -12.45 -4.23 21.35
CA THR A 454 -12.40 -5.65 21.75
C THR A 454 -12.38 -5.74 23.27
N ASP A 455 -13.29 -6.52 23.84
CA ASP A 455 -13.31 -6.83 25.25
C ASP A 455 -12.25 -7.90 25.60
N ASP A 456 -11.95 -8.07 26.91
CA ASP A 456 -11.06 -9.12 27.38
C ASP A 456 -11.68 -10.53 27.20
N TRP A 457 -10.83 -11.56 27.15
CA TRP A 457 -11.26 -12.93 27.05
C TRP A 457 -11.97 -13.43 28.32
N VAL A 458 -13.18 -13.94 28.18
CA VAL A 458 -13.85 -14.70 29.21
C VAL A 458 -13.47 -16.16 29.04
N VAL A 459 -12.66 -16.70 29.96
CA VAL A 459 -12.20 -18.10 29.95
C VAL A 459 -13.20 -18.99 30.70
N LEU A 460 -13.71 -20.00 30.02
CA LEU A 460 -14.65 -20.98 30.58
C LEU A 460 -13.93 -22.28 31.01
N ARG A 461 -12.85 -22.63 30.31
CA ARG A 461 -12.10 -23.87 30.51
C ARG A 461 -10.60 -23.62 30.32
N ASN A 462 -9.77 -24.33 31.04
CA ASN A 462 -8.32 -24.36 30.88
C ASN A 462 -7.89 -25.61 30.09
N ASP A 463 -8.51 -25.86 28.94
CA ASP A 463 -8.11 -26.95 28.07
C ASP A 463 -6.86 -26.48 27.28
N ASP A 464 -5.76 -27.22 27.42
CA ASP A 464 -4.43 -26.85 26.92
C ASP A 464 -4.25 -27.12 25.41
N GLU A 465 -5.19 -27.77 24.72
CA GLU A 465 -5.03 -28.18 23.32
C GLU A 465 -6.11 -27.57 22.42
N GLU A 466 -5.68 -26.69 21.52
CA GLU A 466 -6.48 -26.24 20.38
C GLU A 466 -6.03 -27.03 19.14
N GLU A 467 -6.82 -28.00 18.72
CA GLU A 467 -6.48 -28.86 17.60
C GLU A 467 -7.34 -28.55 16.36
N PHE A 468 -6.67 -28.29 15.24
CA PHE A 468 -7.32 -28.20 13.92
C PHE A 468 -7.43 -29.61 13.30
N ILE A 469 -8.65 -30.10 13.14
CA ILE A 469 -8.95 -31.42 12.58
C ILE A 469 -9.58 -31.37 11.17
N GLY A 470 -9.72 -30.17 10.61
CA GLY A 470 -10.42 -29.90 9.36
C GLY A 470 -9.71 -30.37 8.09
N TYR A 471 -8.54 -31.05 8.19
CA TYR A 471 -7.97 -31.79 7.06
C TYR A 471 -8.66 -33.13 6.83
N ASP A 472 -9.28 -33.71 7.87
CA ASP A 472 -9.81 -35.06 7.87
C ASP A 472 -11.33 -35.10 7.98
N THR A 473 -11.95 -34.09 8.65
CA THR A 473 -13.39 -34.04 8.85
C THR A 473 -13.94 -32.61 8.70
N LEU A 474 -15.18 -32.50 8.21
CA LEU A 474 -15.90 -31.23 8.11
C LEU A 474 -16.91 -31.02 9.25
N GLU A 475 -17.07 -32.00 10.13
CA GLU A 475 -17.94 -31.96 11.29
C GLU A 475 -17.25 -32.56 12.51
N ALA A 476 -17.55 -31.97 13.68
CA ALA A 476 -17.00 -32.41 14.95
C ALA A 476 -17.87 -31.99 16.11
N VAL A 477 -17.73 -32.71 17.25
CA VAL A 477 -18.27 -32.23 18.53
C VAL A 477 -17.20 -31.42 19.23
N VAL A 478 -17.46 -30.13 19.46
CA VAL A 478 -16.52 -29.16 20.01
C VAL A 478 -17.00 -28.58 21.33
N ARG A 479 -16.10 -28.06 22.15
CA ARG A 479 -16.42 -27.40 23.42
C ARG A 479 -15.81 -25.99 23.44
N LEU A 480 -16.62 -25.00 23.86
CA LEU A 480 -16.16 -23.62 23.98
C LEU A 480 -15.16 -23.49 25.14
N VAL A 481 -13.98 -22.98 24.85
CA VAL A 481 -12.89 -22.74 25.81
C VAL A 481 -12.95 -21.32 26.34
N LYS A 482 -13.01 -20.35 25.45
CA LYS A 482 -13.08 -18.91 25.79
C LYS A 482 -13.83 -18.13 24.71
N TYR A 483 -14.31 -16.95 25.07
CA TYR A 483 -14.97 -16.04 24.15
C TYR A 483 -14.69 -14.56 24.54
N ARG A 484 -14.87 -13.66 23.60
CA ARG A 484 -14.90 -12.20 23.83
C ARG A 484 -15.89 -11.52 22.89
N ARG A 485 -16.35 -10.32 23.27
CA ARG A 485 -17.18 -9.46 22.47
C ARG A 485 -16.33 -8.47 21.69
N VAL A 486 -16.71 -8.21 20.46
CA VAL A 486 -16.06 -7.25 19.59
C VAL A 486 -17.10 -6.32 19.00
N GLU A 487 -16.86 -5.01 19.08
CA GLU A 487 -17.68 -3.98 18.46
C GLU A 487 -16.89 -3.30 17.32
N SER A 488 -17.43 -3.36 16.12
CA SER A 488 -16.91 -2.70 14.93
C SER A 488 -17.96 -1.76 14.37
N GLN A 489 -17.56 -0.56 13.95
CA GLN A 489 -18.49 0.35 13.27
C GLN A 489 -18.97 -0.20 11.92
N LYS A 490 -18.17 -1.05 11.28
CA LYS A 490 -18.48 -1.62 9.98
C LYS A 490 -19.35 -2.86 10.08
N ASP A 491 -19.01 -3.76 11.00
CA ASP A 491 -19.58 -5.12 11.08
C ASP A 491 -20.53 -5.28 12.28
N GLY A 492 -20.74 -4.21 13.07
CA GLY A 492 -21.57 -4.24 14.26
C GLY A 492 -20.93 -4.99 15.43
N THR A 493 -21.78 -5.50 16.34
CA THR A 493 -21.32 -6.34 17.45
C THR A 493 -21.30 -7.79 17.00
N HIS A 494 -20.17 -8.48 17.25
CA HIS A 494 -20.00 -9.91 17.03
C HIS A 494 -19.19 -10.52 18.18
N PHE A 495 -19.12 -11.84 18.21
CA PHE A 495 -18.41 -12.58 19.24
C PHE A 495 -17.29 -13.40 18.62
N GLN A 496 -16.19 -13.49 19.32
CA GLN A 496 -15.06 -14.33 18.98
C GLN A 496 -15.06 -15.53 19.94
N LEU A 497 -15.05 -16.73 19.36
CA LEU A 497 -15.14 -17.98 20.07
C LEU A 497 -13.89 -18.83 19.80
N VAL A 498 -13.37 -19.49 20.83
CA VAL A 498 -12.25 -20.43 20.73
C VAL A 498 -12.68 -21.78 21.29
N PHE A 499 -12.42 -22.85 20.53
CA PHE A 499 -12.82 -24.22 20.89
C PHE A 499 -11.61 -25.10 21.15
N ASN A 500 -11.78 -26.16 21.93
CA ASN A 500 -10.74 -27.16 22.22
C ASN A 500 -10.28 -27.93 20.98
N THR A 501 -11.15 -28.09 19.99
CA THR A 501 -10.86 -28.67 18.67
C THR A 501 -11.78 -28.04 17.64
N THR A 502 -11.38 -27.99 16.37
CA THR A 502 -12.18 -27.37 15.33
C THR A 502 -11.99 -27.99 13.95
N PRO A 503 -13.08 -28.23 13.19
CA PRO A 503 -13.01 -28.58 11.77
C PRO A 503 -12.89 -27.33 10.86
N PHE A 504 -13.07 -26.11 11.39
CA PHE A 504 -13.03 -24.87 10.62
C PHE A 504 -11.59 -24.45 10.32
N TYR A 505 -11.24 -24.29 9.06
CA TYR A 505 -9.97 -23.78 8.61
C TYR A 505 -9.86 -22.29 8.93
N PRO A 506 -8.85 -21.85 9.70
CA PRO A 506 -8.62 -20.44 9.93
C PRO A 506 -7.96 -19.77 8.72
N GLU A 507 -8.32 -18.52 8.44
CA GLU A 507 -7.67 -17.74 7.38
C GLU A 507 -6.14 -17.82 7.49
N GLY A 508 -5.49 -18.29 6.43
CA GLY A 508 -4.03 -18.46 6.43
C GLY A 508 -3.53 -18.94 5.07
N GLY A 509 -2.24 -18.69 4.76
CA GLY A 509 -1.63 -19.09 3.47
C GLY A 509 -2.37 -18.57 2.23
N GLY A 510 -3.12 -17.46 2.36
CA GLY A 510 -3.94 -16.89 1.29
C GLY A 510 -5.34 -17.50 1.17
N GLN A 511 -5.64 -18.61 1.82
CA GLN A 511 -6.98 -19.19 1.86
C GLN A 511 -7.83 -18.48 2.92
N VAL A 512 -9.07 -18.10 2.55
CA VAL A 512 -10.05 -17.49 3.46
C VAL A 512 -10.47 -18.49 4.54
N GLY A 513 -10.91 -17.97 5.69
CA GLY A 513 -11.45 -18.77 6.77
C GLY A 513 -12.77 -19.43 6.41
N ASP A 514 -13.01 -20.58 7.01
CA ASP A 514 -14.28 -21.30 6.83
C ASP A 514 -15.44 -20.62 7.51
N LYS A 515 -16.59 -20.87 6.93
CA LYS A 515 -17.91 -20.56 7.48
C LYS A 515 -18.67 -21.83 7.76
N GLY A 516 -19.70 -21.73 8.58
CA GLY A 516 -20.60 -22.87 8.84
C GLY A 516 -21.47 -22.64 10.04
N THR A 517 -21.80 -23.70 10.78
CA THR A 517 -22.74 -23.64 11.89
C THR A 517 -22.26 -24.41 13.10
N LEU A 518 -22.68 -23.95 14.26
CA LEU A 518 -22.63 -24.67 15.52
C LEU A 518 -24.06 -24.98 15.93
N GLN A 519 -24.36 -26.22 16.25
CA GLN A 519 -25.64 -26.65 16.81
C GLN A 519 -25.47 -27.04 18.29
N ALA A 520 -26.13 -26.32 19.16
CA ALA A 520 -26.19 -26.64 20.59
C ALA A 520 -27.10 -27.81 20.88
N ALA A 521 -27.01 -28.42 22.07
CA ALA A 521 -27.82 -29.55 22.49
C ALA A 521 -29.30 -29.23 22.58
N ASN A 522 -29.66 -27.97 22.86
CA ASN A 522 -31.02 -27.46 22.89
C ASN A 522 -31.62 -27.20 21.48
N GLY A 523 -30.86 -27.44 20.41
CA GLY A 523 -31.26 -27.21 19.03
C GLY A 523 -31.00 -25.79 18.52
N GLU A 524 -30.42 -24.88 19.33
CA GLU A 524 -29.98 -23.54 18.91
C GLU A 524 -28.92 -23.64 17.82
N LEU A 525 -29.04 -22.84 16.76
CA LEU A 525 -28.14 -22.78 15.64
C LEU A 525 -27.39 -21.45 15.64
N ILE A 526 -26.06 -21.49 15.71
CA ILE A 526 -25.20 -20.34 15.68
C ILE A 526 -24.39 -20.35 14.38
N TYR A 527 -24.42 -19.26 13.64
CA TYR A 527 -23.66 -19.14 12.40
C TYR A 527 -22.22 -18.66 12.68
N ILE A 528 -21.24 -19.39 12.13
CA ILE A 528 -19.85 -18.96 12.05
C ILE A 528 -19.68 -18.19 10.74
N LEU A 529 -19.46 -16.90 10.87
CA LEU A 529 -19.37 -15.95 9.76
C LEU A 529 -18.01 -15.97 9.09
N ASP A 530 -16.96 -16.28 9.88
CA ASP A 530 -15.57 -16.34 9.43
C ASP A 530 -14.72 -17.08 10.49
N THR A 531 -13.57 -17.60 10.10
CA THR A 531 -12.61 -18.24 10.99
C THR A 531 -11.23 -17.65 10.74
N LYS A 532 -10.61 -17.08 11.76
CA LYS A 532 -9.32 -16.37 11.70
C LYS A 532 -8.28 -17.00 12.58
N LYS A 533 -7.03 -16.70 12.28
CA LYS A 533 -5.91 -17.05 13.15
C LYS A 533 -5.35 -15.77 13.75
N GLU A 534 -5.34 -15.68 15.08
CA GLU A 534 -4.66 -14.63 15.82
C GLU A 534 -3.51 -15.27 16.58
N ASN A 535 -2.29 -15.05 16.12
CA ASN A 535 -1.10 -15.77 16.56
C ASN A 535 -1.28 -17.30 16.39
N ASN A 536 -1.42 -18.04 17.48
CA ASN A 536 -1.67 -19.50 17.45
C ASN A 536 -3.13 -19.87 17.73
N LEU A 537 -3.99 -18.90 18.08
CA LEU A 537 -5.38 -19.15 18.38
C LEU A 537 -6.24 -19.22 17.12
N ILE A 538 -7.14 -20.19 17.04
CA ILE A 538 -8.16 -20.29 15.99
C ILE A 538 -9.46 -19.64 16.51
N ILE A 539 -9.80 -18.52 15.93
CA ILE A 539 -10.91 -17.67 16.36
C ILE A 539 -12.07 -17.80 15.37
N HIS A 540 -13.22 -18.21 15.90
CA HIS A 540 -14.47 -18.32 15.17
C HIS A 540 -15.31 -17.06 15.40
N ILE A 541 -15.69 -16.35 14.35
CA ILE A 541 -16.51 -15.15 14.43
C ILE A 541 -17.98 -15.55 14.33
N ALA A 542 -18.71 -15.30 15.40
CA ALA A 542 -20.14 -15.62 15.50
C ALA A 542 -20.98 -14.36 15.68
N GLU A 543 -22.19 -14.37 15.16
CA GLU A 543 -23.12 -13.23 15.24
C GLU A 543 -23.64 -13.02 16.68
N HIS A 544 -23.83 -14.09 17.43
CA HIS A 544 -24.28 -14.07 18.83
C HIS A 544 -23.64 -15.21 19.63
N LEU A 545 -23.67 -15.08 20.95
CA LEU A 545 -23.23 -16.14 21.87
C LEU A 545 -24.29 -17.22 21.97
N PRO A 546 -23.88 -18.51 22.08
CA PRO A 546 -24.79 -19.59 22.46
C PRO A 546 -25.45 -19.32 23.82
N THR A 547 -26.70 -19.76 23.98
CA THR A 547 -27.43 -19.64 25.26
C THR A 547 -26.78 -20.51 26.34
N GLU A 548 -26.31 -21.71 25.98
CA GLU A 548 -25.69 -22.69 26.89
C GLU A 548 -24.19 -22.81 26.54
N LEU A 549 -23.35 -22.09 27.28
CA LEU A 549 -21.89 -21.98 26.97
C LEU A 549 -21.08 -23.22 27.34
N ASN A 550 -21.57 -24.02 28.27
CA ASN A 550 -20.84 -25.17 28.83
C ASN A 550 -21.11 -26.51 28.13
N ASP A 551 -22.14 -26.56 27.31
CA ASP A 551 -22.52 -27.75 26.57
C ASP A 551 -21.63 -27.98 25.34
N PRO A 552 -21.50 -29.21 24.86
CA PRO A 552 -20.82 -29.47 23.61
C PRO A 552 -21.69 -29.01 22.42
N PHE A 553 -21.02 -28.54 21.35
CA PHE A 553 -21.65 -28.13 20.11
C PHE A 553 -21.30 -29.10 19.00
N LYS A 554 -22.25 -29.38 18.10
CA LYS A 554 -21.94 -29.98 16.80
C LYS A 554 -21.52 -28.85 15.87
N ALA A 555 -20.24 -28.82 15.54
CA ALA A 555 -19.66 -27.91 14.56
C ALA A 555 -19.74 -28.50 13.16
N GLU A 556 -20.20 -27.76 12.17
CA GLU A 556 -20.35 -28.21 10.78
C GLU A 556 -19.88 -27.13 9.81
N VAL A 557 -18.85 -27.44 9.01
CA VAL A 557 -18.30 -26.53 8.00
C VAL A 557 -19.22 -26.50 6.79
N HIS A 558 -19.35 -25.34 6.16
CA HIS A 558 -20.10 -25.19 4.92
C HIS A 558 -19.42 -25.95 3.77
N THR A 559 -19.82 -27.19 3.55
CA THR A 559 -19.15 -28.19 2.70
C THR A 559 -18.89 -27.66 1.29
N VAL A 560 -19.92 -27.09 0.63
CA VAL A 560 -19.77 -26.59 -0.77
C VAL A 560 -18.73 -25.47 -0.86
N ALA A 561 -18.71 -24.53 0.09
CA ALA A 561 -17.75 -23.44 0.10
C ALA A 561 -16.31 -23.97 0.34
N ARG A 562 -16.15 -24.92 1.27
CA ARG A 562 -14.86 -25.58 1.53
C ARG A 562 -14.34 -26.32 0.29
N GLU A 563 -15.16 -27.12 -0.36
CA GLU A 563 -14.77 -27.84 -1.58
C GLU A 563 -14.39 -26.90 -2.72
N MET A 564 -15.08 -25.78 -2.87
CA MET A 564 -14.72 -24.77 -3.88
C MET A 564 -13.39 -24.09 -3.53
N ALA A 565 -13.15 -23.77 -2.25
CA ALA A 565 -11.89 -23.22 -1.79
C ALA A 565 -10.72 -24.21 -1.98
N GLU A 566 -10.91 -25.49 -1.68
CA GLU A 566 -9.94 -26.57 -1.92
C GLU A 566 -9.55 -26.71 -3.39
N ALA A 567 -10.55 -26.63 -4.28
CA ALA A 567 -10.32 -26.69 -5.73
C ALA A 567 -9.52 -25.46 -6.20
N ASN A 568 -9.90 -24.26 -5.75
CA ASN A 568 -9.18 -23.03 -6.06
C ASN A 568 -7.76 -23.03 -5.48
N HIS A 569 -7.57 -23.57 -4.26
CA HIS A 569 -6.25 -23.67 -3.65
C HIS A 569 -5.33 -24.63 -4.40
N SER A 570 -5.83 -25.81 -4.72
CA SER A 570 -5.06 -26.78 -5.48
C SER A 570 -4.74 -26.29 -6.89
N ALA A 571 -5.69 -25.57 -7.52
CA ALA A 571 -5.45 -24.92 -8.80
C ALA A 571 -4.37 -23.81 -8.71
N THR A 572 -4.26 -23.15 -7.56
CA THR A 572 -3.19 -22.13 -7.33
C THR A 572 -1.80 -22.78 -7.40
N HIS A 573 -1.61 -23.95 -6.81
CA HIS A 573 -0.35 -24.71 -6.89
C HIS A 573 -0.03 -25.11 -8.34
N LEU A 574 -1.02 -25.62 -9.07
CA LEU A 574 -0.84 -26.00 -10.48
C LEU A 574 -0.56 -24.79 -11.36
N LEU A 575 -1.20 -23.62 -11.06
CA LEU A 575 -0.96 -22.35 -11.74
C LEU A 575 0.47 -21.86 -11.49
N HIS A 576 0.94 -21.88 -10.24
CA HIS A 576 2.30 -21.49 -9.91
C HIS A 576 3.33 -22.30 -10.69
N GLN A 577 3.16 -23.61 -10.71
CA GLN A 577 4.03 -24.50 -11.50
C GLN A 577 3.96 -24.18 -13.01
N ALA A 578 2.76 -24.00 -13.57
CA ALA A 578 2.60 -23.70 -14.99
C ALA A 578 3.23 -22.35 -15.38
N LEU A 579 3.07 -21.33 -14.55
CA LEU A 579 3.72 -20.03 -14.75
C LEU A 579 5.25 -20.15 -14.74
N ARG A 580 5.83 -20.94 -13.86
CA ARG A 580 7.28 -21.19 -13.84
C ARG A 580 7.77 -21.94 -15.07
N GLU A 581 6.99 -22.85 -15.61
CA GLU A 581 7.31 -23.58 -16.84
C GLU A 581 7.27 -22.67 -18.07
N VAL A 582 6.28 -21.78 -18.15
CA VAL A 582 6.07 -20.90 -19.32
C VAL A 582 6.95 -19.66 -19.27
N LEU A 583 7.06 -19.02 -18.10
CA LEU A 583 7.72 -17.73 -17.95
C LEU A 583 9.14 -17.82 -17.38
N GLY A 584 9.48 -18.93 -16.72
CA GLY A 584 10.79 -19.16 -16.11
C GLY A 584 10.78 -19.22 -14.59
N THR A 585 11.89 -19.71 -14.02
CA THR A 585 12.05 -19.97 -12.58
C THR A 585 12.06 -18.75 -11.68
N HIS A 586 12.15 -17.54 -12.24
CA HIS A 586 12.06 -16.26 -11.52
C HIS A 586 10.65 -15.96 -11.03
N VAL A 587 9.63 -16.69 -11.51
CA VAL A 587 8.27 -16.57 -11.03
C VAL A 587 8.18 -17.13 -9.62
N GLU A 588 7.85 -16.26 -8.68
CA GLU A 588 7.61 -16.58 -7.27
C GLU A 588 6.30 -15.96 -6.82
N GLN A 589 5.59 -16.64 -5.93
CA GLN A 589 4.38 -16.10 -5.31
C GLN A 589 4.73 -14.90 -4.45
N LYS A 590 4.04 -13.78 -4.68
CA LYS A 590 4.14 -12.55 -3.89
C LYS A 590 2.89 -12.26 -3.07
N GLY A 591 1.80 -12.93 -3.40
CA GLY A 591 0.56 -12.93 -2.66
C GLY A 591 -0.42 -13.91 -3.28
N SER A 592 -1.37 -14.37 -2.48
CA SER A 592 -2.50 -15.15 -2.97
C SER A 592 -3.75 -14.81 -2.18
N ARG A 593 -4.90 -15.02 -2.80
CA ARG A 593 -6.19 -15.09 -2.12
C ARG A 593 -6.98 -16.22 -2.75
N VAL A 594 -7.35 -17.16 -1.92
CA VAL A 594 -8.12 -18.33 -2.31
C VAL A 594 -9.46 -18.28 -1.59
N ALA A 595 -10.52 -18.07 -2.33
CA ALA A 595 -11.89 -18.02 -1.84
C ALA A 595 -12.77 -19.00 -2.64
N PRO A 596 -13.96 -19.37 -2.15
CA PRO A 596 -14.88 -20.24 -2.89
C PRO A 596 -15.20 -19.72 -4.31
N GLU A 597 -15.33 -18.39 -4.46
CA GLU A 597 -15.74 -17.75 -5.71
C GLU A 597 -14.64 -17.74 -6.76
N ALA A 598 -13.38 -17.52 -6.33
CA ALA A 598 -12.24 -17.36 -7.22
C ALA A 598 -10.90 -17.48 -6.48
N LEU A 599 -9.86 -17.73 -7.23
CA LEU A 599 -8.48 -17.58 -6.76
C LEU A 599 -7.84 -16.33 -7.38
N ARG A 600 -6.94 -15.72 -6.63
CA ARG A 600 -6.08 -14.63 -7.05
C ARG A 600 -4.64 -14.98 -6.73
N PHE A 601 -3.77 -14.85 -7.72
CA PHE A 601 -2.35 -15.17 -7.61
C PHE A 601 -1.51 -14.00 -8.06
N ASP A 602 -0.74 -13.42 -7.14
CA ASP A 602 0.20 -12.33 -7.39
C ASP A 602 1.62 -12.91 -7.46
N PHE A 603 2.34 -12.63 -8.54
CA PHE A 603 3.64 -13.23 -8.78
C PHE A 603 4.64 -12.26 -9.40
N SER A 604 5.93 -12.55 -9.21
CA SER A 604 7.02 -11.75 -9.80
C SER A 604 7.12 -12.00 -11.30
N HIS A 605 6.87 -10.96 -12.10
CA HIS A 605 7.13 -10.95 -13.54
C HIS A 605 7.10 -9.50 -14.07
N PHE A 606 8.01 -9.19 -15.00
CA PHE A 606 8.30 -7.81 -15.40
C PHE A 606 7.51 -7.32 -16.62
N ALA A 607 6.98 -8.23 -17.40
CA ALA A 607 6.23 -7.91 -18.61
C ALA A 607 4.75 -8.30 -18.47
N LYS A 608 3.90 -7.67 -19.31
CA LYS A 608 2.53 -8.14 -19.49
C LYS A 608 2.57 -9.50 -20.21
N LEU A 609 1.79 -10.47 -19.73
CA LEU A 609 1.69 -11.76 -20.39
C LEU A 609 0.98 -11.60 -21.74
N THR A 610 1.49 -12.29 -22.73
CA THR A 610 0.85 -12.38 -24.04
C THR A 610 -0.36 -13.30 -23.99
N SER A 611 -1.27 -13.14 -24.95
CA SER A 611 -2.42 -14.04 -25.07
C SER A 611 -2.04 -15.51 -25.23
N ASP A 612 -0.90 -15.79 -25.87
CA ASP A 612 -0.45 -17.16 -26.11
C ASP A 612 0.20 -17.76 -24.85
N GLU A 613 0.95 -16.99 -24.07
CA GLU A 613 1.44 -17.42 -22.76
C GLU A 613 0.28 -17.71 -21.79
N LEU A 614 -0.75 -16.87 -21.74
CA LEU A 614 -1.93 -17.11 -20.92
C LEU A 614 -2.67 -18.39 -21.33
N LYS A 615 -2.85 -18.63 -22.63
CA LYS A 615 -3.47 -19.85 -23.14
C LYS A 615 -2.63 -21.09 -22.81
N GLU A 616 -1.32 -20.98 -22.89
CA GLU A 616 -0.43 -22.11 -22.57
C GLU A 616 -0.43 -22.43 -21.08
N VAL A 617 -0.40 -21.43 -20.21
CA VAL A 617 -0.56 -21.61 -18.75
C VAL A 617 -1.90 -22.29 -18.44
N GLU A 618 -3.01 -21.80 -19.00
CA GLU A 618 -4.34 -22.36 -18.81
C GLU A 618 -4.40 -23.82 -19.32
N ARG A 619 -3.79 -24.10 -20.47
CA ARG A 619 -3.70 -25.44 -21.05
C ARG A 619 -2.93 -26.40 -20.15
N LEU A 620 -1.79 -25.99 -19.61
CA LEU A 620 -0.96 -26.80 -18.72
C LEU A 620 -1.67 -27.13 -17.42
N VAL A 621 -2.35 -26.14 -16.80
CA VAL A 621 -3.14 -26.39 -15.59
C VAL A 621 -4.25 -27.39 -15.87
N ASN A 622 -5.05 -27.17 -16.93
CA ASN A 622 -6.14 -28.11 -17.29
C ASN A 622 -5.65 -29.51 -17.68
N LYS A 623 -4.46 -29.60 -18.31
CA LYS A 623 -3.84 -30.92 -18.58
C LYS A 623 -3.64 -31.69 -17.27
N ARG A 624 -3.05 -31.06 -16.22
CA ARG A 624 -2.84 -31.69 -14.91
C ARG A 624 -4.13 -32.03 -14.19
N ILE A 625 -5.18 -31.24 -14.41
CA ILE A 625 -6.53 -31.56 -13.91
C ILE A 625 -7.04 -32.84 -14.54
N PHE A 626 -6.92 -32.98 -15.86
CA PHE A 626 -7.40 -34.16 -16.59
C PHE A 626 -6.56 -35.43 -16.34
N GLU A 627 -5.30 -35.25 -15.92
CA GLU A 627 -4.42 -36.36 -15.50
C GLU A 627 -4.86 -36.99 -14.17
N LYS A 628 -5.74 -36.34 -13.41
CA LYS A 628 -6.29 -36.84 -12.13
C LYS A 628 -5.20 -37.24 -11.15
N ILE A 629 -4.24 -36.36 -10.95
CA ILE A 629 -3.09 -36.59 -10.09
C ILE A 629 -3.57 -36.65 -8.62
N PRO A 630 -3.28 -37.73 -7.87
CA PRO A 630 -3.67 -37.86 -6.48
C PRO A 630 -2.84 -36.92 -5.61
N LEU A 631 -3.45 -36.41 -4.53
CA LEU A 631 -2.78 -35.67 -3.48
C LEU A 631 -1.78 -36.56 -2.74
N GLN A 632 -0.54 -36.13 -2.62
CA GLN A 632 0.43 -36.66 -1.68
C GLN A 632 0.67 -35.63 -0.59
N GLU A 633 0.33 -35.99 0.64
CA GLU A 633 0.41 -35.11 1.80
C GLU A 633 1.42 -35.63 2.83
N HIS A 634 2.37 -34.75 3.18
CA HIS A 634 3.37 -35.03 4.22
C HIS A 634 3.17 -34.05 5.36
N ARG A 635 2.47 -34.47 6.44
CA ARG A 635 2.03 -33.57 7.53
C ARG A 635 3.12 -33.19 8.53
N ASN A 636 4.24 -33.92 8.58
CA ASN A 636 5.29 -33.72 9.58
C ASN A 636 6.68 -34.06 9.02
N ILE A 637 7.05 -33.43 7.92
CA ILE A 637 8.37 -33.59 7.30
C ILE A 637 9.34 -32.53 7.85
N HIS A 638 10.61 -32.90 8.07
CA HIS A 638 11.63 -31.93 8.46
C HIS A 638 11.85 -30.93 7.30
N ILE A 639 11.90 -29.63 7.62
CA ILE A 639 11.97 -28.55 6.61
C ILE A 639 13.13 -28.72 5.64
N GLN A 640 14.30 -29.14 6.10
CA GLN A 640 15.45 -29.40 5.24
C GLN A 640 15.17 -30.51 4.22
N GLN A 641 14.54 -31.61 4.64
CA GLN A 641 14.18 -32.72 3.75
C GLN A 641 13.13 -32.26 2.72
N ALA A 642 12.18 -31.44 3.12
CA ALA A 642 11.18 -30.90 2.21
C ALA A 642 11.83 -30.02 1.13
N VAL A 643 12.73 -29.11 1.53
CA VAL A 643 13.47 -28.23 0.59
C VAL A 643 14.39 -29.03 -0.32
N GLU A 644 15.13 -30.02 0.21
CA GLU A 644 15.99 -30.93 -0.57
C GLU A 644 15.18 -31.75 -1.58
N SER A 645 13.92 -32.09 -1.28
CA SER A 645 13.02 -32.77 -2.22
C SER A 645 12.50 -31.87 -3.34
N GLY A 646 12.85 -30.55 -3.32
CA GLY A 646 12.42 -29.55 -4.29
C GLY A 646 11.10 -28.84 -3.92
N ALA A 647 10.66 -28.92 -2.64
CA ALA A 647 9.47 -28.21 -2.21
C ALA A 647 9.71 -26.69 -2.19
N MET A 648 8.76 -25.94 -2.76
CA MET A 648 8.78 -24.49 -2.72
C MET A 648 8.26 -24.01 -1.35
N ALA A 649 9.05 -23.18 -0.69
CA ALA A 649 8.67 -22.48 0.52
C ALA A 649 8.18 -21.08 0.15
N LEU A 650 7.06 -20.64 0.71
CA LEU A 650 6.58 -19.27 0.54
C LEU A 650 7.55 -18.31 1.23
N PHE A 651 7.90 -17.27 0.51
CA PHE A 651 8.84 -16.29 1.00
C PHE A 651 8.22 -15.43 2.10
N GLY A 652 8.98 -15.19 3.20
CA GLY A 652 8.53 -14.37 4.33
C GLY A 652 7.65 -15.08 5.36
N GLU A 653 7.47 -16.41 5.26
CA GLU A 653 6.83 -17.20 6.31
C GLU A 653 7.88 -17.86 7.21
N LYS A 654 7.65 -17.82 8.54
CA LYS A 654 8.46 -18.58 9.49
C LYS A 654 7.92 -20.01 9.55
N TYR A 655 8.72 -20.92 9.06
CA TYR A 655 8.44 -22.34 9.19
C TYR A 655 9.10 -22.89 10.45
N GLY A 656 8.41 -23.79 11.16
CA GLY A 656 9.01 -24.59 12.22
C GLY A 656 9.99 -25.63 11.67
N ASP A 657 10.62 -26.40 12.56
CA ASP A 657 11.53 -27.50 12.17
C ASP A 657 10.81 -28.58 11.35
N HIS A 658 9.50 -28.73 11.57
CA HIS A 658 8.63 -29.66 10.86
C HIS A 658 7.50 -28.90 10.16
N VAL A 659 7.21 -29.28 8.93
CA VAL A 659 6.29 -28.59 8.03
C VAL A 659 5.33 -29.57 7.36
N ARG A 660 4.23 -29.03 6.86
CA ARG A 660 3.32 -29.76 5.97
C ARG A 660 3.69 -29.46 4.52
N MET A 661 3.88 -30.49 3.72
CA MET A 661 4.16 -30.41 2.28
C MET A 661 3.02 -31.04 1.50
N ILE A 662 2.56 -30.33 0.49
CA ILE A 662 1.54 -30.76 -0.48
C ILE A 662 2.21 -31.03 -1.81
N GLN A 663 1.89 -32.18 -2.41
CA GLN A 663 2.44 -32.57 -3.70
C GLN A 663 1.34 -33.07 -4.65
N PHE A 664 1.31 -32.50 -5.85
CA PHE A 664 0.56 -32.97 -7.01
C PHE A 664 1.53 -33.18 -8.17
N GLY A 665 1.97 -34.45 -8.36
CA GLY A 665 3.01 -34.77 -9.36
C GLY A 665 4.32 -34.04 -9.06
N ASP A 666 4.74 -33.15 -9.97
CA ASP A 666 5.95 -32.34 -9.80
C ASP A 666 5.74 -31.04 -9.03
N SER A 667 4.49 -30.63 -8.79
CA SER A 667 4.19 -29.48 -7.93
C SER A 667 4.34 -29.88 -6.48
N LYS A 668 5.31 -29.29 -5.78
CA LYS A 668 5.59 -29.51 -4.35
C LYS A 668 5.69 -28.17 -3.65
N GLU A 669 4.84 -27.93 -2.66
CA GLU A 669 4.82 -26.66 -1.91
C GLU A 669 4.63 -26.90 -0.40
N LEU A 670 5.29 -26.09 0.41
CA LEU A 670 5.00 -26.00 1.85
C LEU A 670 3.68 -25.24 2.01
N CYS A 671 2.65 -25.95 2.47
CA CYS A 671 1.31 -25.38 2.50
C CYS A 671 0.47 -25.88 3.68
N GLY A 672 -0.10 -24.94 4.43
CA GLY A 672 -1.05 -25.21 5.52
C GLY A 672 -2.52 -25.27 5.10
N GLY A 673 -2.85 -24.97 3.84
CA GLY A 673 -4.22 -24.89 3.35
C GLY A 673 -4.90 -26.23 3.12
N THR A 674 -6.19 -26.20 2.82
CA THR A 674 -6.95 -27.41 2.47
C THR A 674 -6.93 -27.63 0.95
N HIS A 675 -6.93 -28.90 0.51
CA HIS A 675 -6.73 -29.30 -0.87
C HIS A 675 -7.66 -30.42 -1.30
N VAL A 676 -7.96 -30.48 -2.59
CA VAL A 676 -8.66 -31.61 -3.19
C VAL A 676 -7.83 -32.88 -3.06
N LYS A 677 -8.49 -34.02 -2.96
CA LYS A 677 -7.80 -35.33 -2.91
C LYS A 677 -7.23 -35.79 -4.24
N ASN A 678 -7.75 -35.21 -5.32
CA ASN A 678 -7.35 -35.51 -6.69
C ASN A 678 -7.50 -34.26 -7.57
N THR A 679 -6.55 -33.99 -8.45
CA THR A 679 -6.63 -32.79 -9.32
C THR A 679 -7.88 -32.81 -10.22
N GLY A 680 -8.44 -33.96 -10.53
CA GLY A 680 -9.72 -34.09 -11.26
C GLY A 680 -10.91 -33.46 -10.54
N ASP A 681 -10.87 -33.34 -9.21
CA ASP A 681 -11.91 -32.69 -8.41
C ASP A 681 -11.96 -31.16 -8.63
N ILE A 682 -10.92 -30.56 -9.21
CA ILE A 682 -10.90 -29.14 -9.65
C ILE A 682 -11.85 -28.92 -10.84
N TRP A 683 -12.13 -29.96 -11.61
CA TRP A 683 -12.96 -30.01 -12.81
C TRP A 683 -12.40 -29.22 -14.00
N PHE A 684 -12.35 -27.89 -13.93
CA PHE A 684 -11.84 -27.01 -14.97
C PHE A 684 -11.28 -25.73 -14.37
N PHE A 685 -10.20 -25.21 -14.96
CA PHE A 685 -9.54 -23.97 -14.58
C PHE A 685 -9.68 -22.95 -15.70
N LYS A 686 -10.15 -21.74 -15.37
CA LYS A 686 -10.29 -20.63 -16.31
C LYS A 686 -9.67 -19.35 -15.79
N ILE A 687 -8.74 -18.78 -16.54
CA ILE A 687 -8.19 -17.45 -16.27
C ILE A 687 -9.23 -16.40 -16.68
N ILE A 688 -9.58 -15.50 -15.78
CA ILE A 688 -10.54 -14.41 -15.99
C ILE A 688 -9.85 -13.10 -16.29
N SER A 689 -8.78 -12.79 -15.55
CA SER A 689 -8.04 -11.54 -15.73
C SER A 689 -6.54 -11.72 -15.53
N GLU A 690 -5.77 -10.88 -16.17
CA GLU A 690 -4.33 -10.69 -15.95
C GLU A 690 -4.01 -9.21 -15.96
N GLY A 691 -3.23 -8.73 -14.97
CA GLY A 691 -2.90 -7.33 -14.86
C GLY A 691 -1.68 -7.05 -13.97
N ALA A 692 -1.18 -5.81 -14.02
CA ALA A 692 -0.15 -5.33 -13.12
C ALA A 692 -0.77 -4.91 -11.78
N VAL A 693 -0.13 -5.26 -10.66
CA VAL A 693 -0.52 -4.83 -9.31
C VAL A 693 0.47 -3.80 -8.78
N ALA A 694 1.74 -4.07 -8.99
CA ALA A 694 2.85 -3.21 -8.63
C ALA A 694 3.98 -3.40 -9.66
N ALA A 695 5.02 -2.61 -9.56
CA ALA A 695 6.19 -2.78 -10.39
C ALA A 695 6.80 -4.19 -10.23
N GLY A 696 6.97 -4.88 -11.33
CA GLY A 696 7.51 -6.24 -11.35
C GLY A 696 6.57 -7.30 -10.76
N ILE A 697 5.29 -6.99 -10.49
CA ILE A 697 4.31 -7.93 -9.96
C ILE A 697 3.07 -7.94 -10.83
N ARG A 698 2.74 -9.13 -11.28
CA ARG A 698 1.55 -9.43 -12.07
C ARG A 698 0.54 -10.19 -11.23
N ARG A 699 -0.71 -10.05 -11.56
CA ARG A 699 -1.84 -10.73 -10.95
C ARG A 699 -2.59 -11.54 -11.97
N ILE A 700 -2.91 -12.77 -11.64
CA ILE A 700 -3.90 -13.59 -12.35
C ILE A 700 -5.07 -13.82 -11.39
N GLU A 701 -6.27 -13.65 -11.92
CA GLU A 701 -7.51 -14.10 -11.30
C GLU A 701 -8.09 -15.24 -12.12
N ALA A 702 -8.49 -16.30 -11.44
CA ALA A 702 -9.02 -17.50 -12.10
C ALA A 702 -10.10 -18.17 -11.26
N ILE A 703 -10.87 -19.02 -11.90
CA ILE A 703 -12.02 -19.72 -11.32
C ILE A 703 -11.94 -21.21 -11.66
N THR A 704 -12.56 -22.02 -10.79
CA THR A 704 -12.67 -23.47 -10.96
C THR A 704 -14.10 -23.96 -10.70
N ARG A 705 -14.38 -25.23 -10.90
CA ARG A 705 -15.64 -25.92 -10.56
C ARG A 705 -16.90 -25.10 -10.95
N GLY A 706 -17.77 -24.84 -9.99
CA GLY A 706 -19.02 -24.09 -10.18
C GLY A 706 -18.83 -22.70 -10.77
N GLY A 707 -17.74 -22.00 -10.41
CA GLY A 707 -17.37 -20.70 -11.00
C GLY A 707 -17.07 -20.79 -12.49
N ALA A 708 -16.30 -21.81 -12.89
CA ALA A 708 -16.00 -22.05 -14.31
C ALA A 708 -17.25 -22.49 -15.09
N MET A 709 -18.10 -23.33 -14.49
CA MET A 709 -19.38 -23.73 -15.08
C MET A 709 -20.29 -22.53 -15.33
N GLN A 710 -20.45 -21.68 -14.33
CA GLN A 710 -21.27 -20.47 -14.43
C GLN A 710 -20.75 -19.53 -15.53
N TYR A 711 -19.43 -19.34 -15.60
CA TYR A 711 -18.79 -18.56 -16.66
C TYR A 711 -19.15 -19.09 -18.07
N PHE A 712 -19.08 -20.40 -18.30
CA PHE A 712 -19.43 -20.98 -19.60
C PHE A 712 -20.91 -20.79 -19.93
N ILE A 713 -21.81 -20.96 -18.95
CA ILE A 713 -23.25 -20.71 -19.13
C ILE A 713 -23.50 -19.25 -19.55
N GLU A 714 -22.83 -18.30 -18.90
CA GLU A 714 -22.95 -16.87 -19.23
C GLU A 714 -22.42 -16.54 -20.63
N GLN A 715 -21.29 -17.18 -21.04
CA GLN A 715 -20.77 -17.02 -22.39
C GLN A 715 -21.73 -17.62 -23.44
N GLU A 716 -22.31 -18.77 -23.19
CA GLU A 716 -23.30 -19.38 -24.05
C GLU A 716 -24.54 -18.48 -24.21
N GLN A 717 -25.08 -17.99 -23.10
CA GLN A 717 -26.20 -17.05 -23.11
C GLN A 717 -25.88 -15.75 -23.86
N LEU A 718 -24.66 -15.24 -23.73
CA LEU A 718 -24.22 -14.05 -24.47
C LEU A 718 -24.21 -14.32 -25.98
N VAL A 719 -23.66 -15.45 -26.39
CA VAL A 719 -23.62 -15.85 -27.81
C VAL A 719 -25.03 -16.00 -28.36
N GLU A 720 -25.95 -16.65 -27.64
CA GLU A 720 -27.36 -16.79 -28.07
C GLU A 720 -28.03 -15.41 -28.20
N ARG A 721 -27.88 -14.49 -27.25
CA ARG A 721 -28.41 -13.13 -27.38
C ARG A 721 -27.82 -12.38 -28.57
N ILE A 722 -26.54 -12.57 -28.89
CA ILE A 722 -25.94 -11.98 -30.10
C ILE A 722 -26.61 -12.55 -31.35
N LYS A 723 -26.79 -13.88 -31.44
CA LYS A 723 -27.46 -14.55 -32.56
C LYS A 723 -28.88 -14.02 -32.75
N GLU A 724 -29.64 -13.89 -31.70
CA GLU A 724 -30.99 -13.30 -31.73
C GLU A 724 -30.99 -11.86 -32.21
N THR A 725 -30.08 -11.03 -31.68
CA THR A 725 -29.97 -9.59 -32.03
C THR A 725 -29.67 -9.40 -33.51
N VAL A 726 -28.73 -10.17 -34.05
CA VAL A 726 -28.35 -10.06 -35.49
C VAL A 726 -29.25 -10.90 -36.41
N LYS A 727 -30.24 -11.62 -35.83
CA LYS A 727 -31.18 -12.49 -36.56
C LYS A 727 -30.49 -13.55 -37.43
N ASN A 728 -29.31 -13.99 -37.01
CA ASN A 728 -28.53 -15.03 -37.69
C ASN A 728 -27.99 -16.03 -36.66
N THR A 729 -28.57 -17.24 -36.67
CA THR A 729 -28.25 -18.32 -35.74
C THR A 729 -27.05 -19.14 -36.16
N GLN A 730 -26.61 -19.08 -37.41
CA GLN A 730 -25.52 -19.90 -37.94
C GLN A 730 -24.15 -19.24 -37.78
N ASP A 731 -24.03 -17.97 -38.18
CA ASP A 731 -22.77 -17.23 -38.15
C ASP A 731 -23.01 -15.76 -37.73
N PRO A 732 -23.07 -15.44 -36.42
CA PRO A 732 -23.30 -14.10 -35.95
C PRO A 732 -22.17 -13.13 -36.30
N VAL A 733 -20.91 -13.60 -36.40
CA VAL A 733 -19.76 -12.76 -36.75
C VAL A 733 -19.92 -12.25 -38.19
N LYS A 734 -20.27 -13.13 -39.14
CA LYS A 734 -20.51 -12.76 -40.52
C LYS A 734 -21.67 -11.80 -40.67
N ALA A 735 -22.74 -11.97 -39.88
CA ALA A 735 -23.87 -11.03 -39.86
C ALA A 735 -23.46 -9.63 -39.37
N ILE A 736 -22.67 -9.55 -38.29
CA ILE A 736 -22.15 -8.28 -37.76
C ILE A 736 -21.26 -7.59 -38.78
N THR A 737 -20.35 -8.33 -39.43
CA THR A 737 -19.49 -7.79 -40.51
C THR A 737 -20.30 -7.22 -41.63
N HIS A 738 -21.35 -7.95 -42.12
CA HIS A 738 -22.25 -7.45 -43.16
C HIS A 738 -22.98 -6.17 -42.74
N LEU A 739 -23.49 -6.11 -41.51
CA LEU A 739 -24.12 -4.89 -40.96
C LEU A 739 -23.15 -3.68 -40.91
N GLN A 740 -21.88 -3.94 -40.57
CA GLN A 740 -20.86 -2.86 -40.57
C GLN A 740 -20.57 -2.37 -42.01
N GLU A 741 -20.47 -3.28 -42.96
CA GLU A 741 -20.26 -2.94 -44.36
C GLU A 741 -21.45 -2.18 -44.95
N GLU A 742 -22.69 -2.63 -44.68
CA GLU A 742 -23.92 -1.96 -45.09
C GLU A 742 -24.03 -0.55 -44.49
N ASN A 743 -23.75 -0.41 -43.20
CA ASN A 743 -23.74 0.90 -42.50
C ASN A 743 -22.72 1.86 -43.16
N ALA A 744 -21.51 1.37 -43.46
CA ALA A 744 -20.48 2.17 -44.14
C ALA A 744 -20.89 2.56 -45.57
N ALA A 745 -21.62 1.69 -46.29
CA ALA A 745 -22.16 1.99 -47.60
C ALA A 745 -23.25 3.05 -47.54
N LEU A 746 -24.21 2.90 -46.61
CA LEU A 746 -25.28 3.86 -46.39
C LEU A 746 -24.74 5.27 -46.01
N HIS A 747 -23.70 5.32 -45.18
CA HIS A 747 -23.05 6.60 -44.87
C HIS A 747 -22.45 7.28 -46.10
N ARG A 748 -21.78 6.53 -47.00
CA ARG A 748 -21.24 7.08 -48.27
C ARG A 748 -22.36 7.56 -49.20
N GLU A 749 -23.43 6.82 -49.31
CA GLU A 749 -24.58 7.21 -50.10
C GLU A 749 -25.26 8.47 -49.59
N LEU A 750 -25.43 8.54 -48.24
CA LEU A 750 -25.97 9.75 -47.61
C LEU A 750 -25.08 10.98 -47.89
N GLU A 751 -23.78 10.83 -47.76
CA GLU A 751 -22.84 11.93 -48.06
C GLU A 751 -22.89 12.35 -49.55
N GLN A 752 -23.04 11.40 -50.48
CA GLN A 752 -23.18 11.67 -51.89
C GLN A 752 -24.48 12.41 -52.20
N LEU A 753 -25.61 11.94 -51.63
CA LEU A 753 -26.92 12.60 -51.81
C LEU A 753 -26.92 14.03 -51.26
N LYS A 754 -26.28 14.24 -50.07
CA LYS A 754 -26.10 15.57 -49.50
C LYS A 754 -25.31 16.50 -50.44
N LYS A 755 -24.22 15.98 -51.05
CA LYS A 755 -23.43 16.75 -52.05
C LYS A 755 -24.21 17.08 -53.29
N GLU A 756 -25.02 16.15 -53.81
CA GLU A 756 -25.86 16.37 -55.00
C GLU A 756 -26.97 17.41 -54.72
N GLN A 757 -27.64 17.31 -53.56
CA GLN A 757 -28.59 18.31 -53.08
C GLN A 757 -27.97 19.72 -52.93
N ALA A 758 -26.77 19.80 -52.34
CA ALA A 758 -26.07 21.06 -52.19
C ALA A 758 -25.72 21.69 -53.56
N LYS A 759 -25.25 20.84 -54.52
CA LYS A 759 -24.94 21.28 -55.88
C LYS A 759 -26.19 21.80 -56.64
N GLN A 760 -27.32 21.09 -56.51
CA GLN A 760 -28.58 21.49 -57.12
C GLN A 760 -29.13 22.79 -56.50
N LEU A 761 -29.05 22.90 -55.18
CA LEU A 761 -29.41 24.09 -54.44
C LEU A 761 -28.55 25.29 -54.85
N LYS A 762 -27.24 25.10 -55.02
CA LYS A 762 -26.31 26.14 -55.53
C LYS A 762 -26.71 26.66 -56.92
N ALA A 763 -27.02 25.75 -57.87
CA ALA A 763 -27.42 26.10 -59.21
C ALA A 763 -28.71 26.95 -59.24
N ASN A 764 -29.68 26.55 -58.39
CA ASN A 764 -30.95 27.29 -58.27
C ASN A 764 -30.72 28.69 -57.67
N LEU A 765 -29.93 28.78 -56.59
CA LEU A 765 -29.66 30.06 -55.93
C LEU A 765 -28.84 31.02 -56.77
N LYS A 766 -27.95 30.53 -57.63
CA LYS A 766 -27.17 31.33 -58.57
C LYS A 766 -28.06 32.09 -59.55
N ALA A 767 -29.15 31.48 -60.00
CA ALA A 767 -30.11 32.10 -60.91
C ALA A 767 -30.98 33.19 -60.28
N GLU A 768 -30.98 33.33 -58.93
CA GLU A 768 -31.84 34.25 -58.18
C GLU A 768 -31.15 35.54 -57.74
N PHE A 769 -29.88 35.76 -58.17
CA PHE A 769 -29.24 37.07 -57.95
C PHE A 769 -30.00 38.17 -58.60
N THR A 770 -30.18 39.28 -57.88
CA THR A 770 -30.83 40.49 -58.33
C THR A 770 -29.94 41.68 -58.08
N GLU A 771 -29.90 42.63 -58.99
CA GLU A 771 -29.13 43.85 -58.85
C GLU A 771 -29.89 44.92 -58.03
N ILE A 772 -29.27 45.40 -56.97
CA ILE A 772 -29.78 46.44 -56.06
C ILE A 772 -28.65 47.47 -55.88
N ASN A 773 -28.87 48.71 -56.27
CA ASN A 773 -27.90 49.82 -56.15
C ASN A 773 -26.50 49.52 -56.79
N GLY A 774 -26.47 48.72 -57.88
CA GLY A 774 -25.24 48.31 -58.54
C GLY A 774 -24.50 47.12 -57.79
N ILE A 775 -25.18 46.42 -56.89
CA ILE A 775 -24.69 45.26 -56.13
C ILE A 775 -25.48 44.02 -56.52
N GLN A 776 -24.80 42.92 -56.81
CA GLN A 776 -25.47 41.66 -57.09
C GLN A 776 -25.89 41.01 -55.75
N CYS A 777 -27.16 40.99 -55.43
CA CYS A 777 -27.71 40.58 -54.14
C CYS A 777 -28.47 39.28 -54.27
N LEU A 778 -28.18 38.36 -53.33
CA LEU A 778 -28.95 37.14 -53.10
C LEU A 778 -29.43 37.12 -51.61
N ILE A 779 -30.72 37.45 -51.44
CA ILE A 779 -31.33 37.58 -50.10
C ILE A 779 -32.45 36.54 -49.99
N LYS A 780 -32.24 35.46 -49.21
CA LYS A 780 -33.18 34.38 -49.24
C LYS A 780 -33.18 33.55 -47.93
N GLN A 781 -34.34 33.00 -47.58
CA GLN A 781 -34.42 31.94 -46.61
C GLN A 781 -34.06 30.61 -47.28
N VAL A 782 -33.11 29.88 -46.70
CA VAL A 782 -32.65 28.60 -47.22
C VAL A 782 -32.54 27.65 -46.04
N ASP A 783 -33.39 26.61 -46.02
CA ASP A 783 -33.41 25.64 -44.93
C ASP A 783 -32.33 24.57 -45.15
N ALA A 784 -31.16 24.84 -44.66
CA ALA A 784 -30.01 23.98 -44.73
C ALA A 784 -29.13 24.14 -43.46
N GLU A 785 -28.29 23.17 -43.19
CA GLU A 785 -27.34 23.22 -42.10
C GLU A 785 -26.35 24.40 -42.24
N VAL A 786 -25.89 24.91 -41.09
CA VAL A 786 -24.98 26.07 -41.00
C VAL A 786 -23.74 25.91 -41.88
N ALA A 787 -23.15 24.71 -41.89
CA ALA A 787 -21.94 24.39 -42.67
C ALA A 787 -22.25 24.53 -44.20
N THR A 788 -23.36 23.94 -44.64
CA THR A 788 -23.81 23.99 -46.04
C THR A 788 -24.09 25.43 -46.51
N LEU A 789 -24.79 26.21 -45.66
CA LEU A 789 -25.07 27.61 -45.96
C LEU A 789 -23.80 28.47 -46.07
N LYS A 790 -22.83 28.20 -45.20
CA LYS A 790 -21.55 28.88 -45.24
C LYS A 790 -20.79 28.57 -46.52
N ASP A 791 -20.68 27.30 -46.88
CA ASP A 791 -19.99 26.88 -48.10
C ASP A 791 -20.69 27.46 -49.35
N LEU A 792 -22.03 27.40 -49.41
CA LEU A 792 -22.80 27.99 -50.48
C LEU A 792 -22.60 29.52 -50.60
N ALA A 793 -22.57 30.24 -49.49
CA ALA A 793 -22.36 31.68 -49.49
C ALA A 793 -20.97 32.06 -50.00
N PHE A 794 -19.91 31.32 -49.59
CA PHE A 794 -18.57 31.55 -50.11
C PHE A 794 -18.40 31.16 -51.58
N GLU A 795 -18.96 30.02 -52.00
CA GLU A 795 -18.89 29.57 -53.39
C GLU A 795 -19.65 30.54 -54.34
N LEU A 796 -20.90 30.88 -54.02
CA LEU A 796 -21.70 31.79 -54.78
C LEU A 796 -21.09 33.22 -54.85
N GLY A 797 -20.59 33.64 -53.64
CA GLY A 797 -19.98 34.97 -53.54
C GLY A 797 -18.64 35.11 -54.26
N ASN A 798 -17.91 34.03 -54.49
CA ASN A 798 -16.66 34.01 -55.28
C ASN A 798 -16.96 33.90 -56.78
N GLU A 799 -18.10 33.33 -57.20
CA GLU A 799 -18.47 33.15 -58.57
C GLU A 799 -19.16 34.37 -59.16
N VAL A 800 -19.76 35.24 -58.35
CA VAL A 800 -20.52 36.42 -58.81
C VAL A 800 -19.74 37.69 -58.41
N LYS A 801 -19.41 38.54 -59.37
CA LYS A 801 -18.71 39.80 -59.11
C LYS A 801 -19.62 40.76 -58.33
N ASP A 802 -19.01 41.46 -57.35
CA ASP A 802 -19.74 42.39 -56.47
C ASP A 802 -20.93 41.76 -55.72
N ALA A 803 -20.76 40.52 -55.25
CA ALA A 803 -21.80 39.74 -54.62
C ALA A 803 -22.03 40.13 -53.14
N PHE A 804 -23.29 40.24 -52.81
CA PHE A 804 -23.83 40.31 -51.46
C PHE A 804 -24.79 39.12 -51.26
N VAL A 805 -24.48 38.24 -50.36
CA VAL A 805 -25.28 37.05 -50.05
C VAL A 805 -25.78 37.14 -48.62
N PHE A 806 -27.09 37.09 -48.46
CA PHE A 806 -27.70 37.02 -47.13
C PHE A 806 -28.63 35.83 -47.04
N PHE A 807 -28.26 34.85 -46.23
CA PHE A 807 -29.09 33.69 -45.97
C PHE A 807 -29.69 33.74 -44.57
N ALA A 808 -30.95 33.30 -44.47
CA ALA A 808 -31.59 32.98 -43.23
C ALA A 808 -32.07 31.53 -43.24
N SER A 809 -31.98 30.85 -42.12
CA SER A 809 -32.41 29.46 -42.00
C SER A 809 -33.08 29.17 -40.65
N ALA A 810 -34.09 28.32 -40.71
CA ALA A 810 -34.73 27.71 -39.54
C ALA A 810 -34.41 26.21 -39.49
N TYR A 811 -33.12 25.89 -39.43
CA TYR A 811 -32.58 24.52 -39.58
C TYR A 811 -32.86 23.54 -38.44
N GLU A 812 -33.17 24.08 -37.25
CA GLU A 812 -33.61 23.31 -36.11
C GLU A 812 -34.85 23.93 -35.47
N GLU A 813 -35.71 23.11 -34.90
CA GLU A 813 -36.93 23.57 -34.26
C GLU A 813 -36.63 24.63 -33.18
N GLY A 814 -37.21 25.80 -33.26
CA GLY A 814 -37.00 26.92 -32.35
C GLY A 814 -35.70 27.69 -32.53
N LYS A 815 -34.86 27.38 -33.56
CA LYS A 815 -33.61 28.10 -33.82
C LYS A 815 -33.65 28.84 -35.18
N ALA A 816 -33.08 30.03 -35.20
CA ALA A 816 -32.91 30.84 -36.41
C ALA A 816 -31.45 31.18 -36.62
N LEU A 817 -30.99 31.14 -37.85
CA LEU A 817 -29.67 31.57 -38.27
C LEU A 817 -29.79 32.67 -39.32
N LEU A 818 -28.98 33.72 -39.17
CA LEU A 818 -28.71 34.69 -40.24
C LEU A 818 -27.24 34.60 -40.63
N LEU A 819 -26.94 34.63 -41.91
CA LEU A 819 -25.59 34.57 -42.45
C LEU A 819 -25.44 35.62 -43.51
N CYS A 820 -24.42 36.46 -43.43
CA CYS A 820 -24.10 37.49 -44.39
C CYS A 820 -22.67 37.27 -44.93
N TYR A 821 -22.55 37.17 -46.24
CA TYR A 821 -21.31 37.21 -46.97
C TYR A 821 -21.30 38.43 -47.92
N ILE A 822 -20.20 39.13 -47.94
CA ILE A 822 -19.98 40.29 -48.84
C ILE A 822 -18.63 40.11 -49.54
N ASN A 823 -18.56 40.28 -50.86
CA ASN A 823 -17.27 40.25 -51.52
C ASN A 823 -16.31 41.27 -50.86
N LYS A 824 -15.06 40.90 -50.60
CA LYS A 824 -14.10 41.74 -49.84
C LYS A 824 -13.88 43.14 -50.51
N GLU A 825 -13.77 43.14 -51.80
CA GLU A 825 -13.58 44.39 -52.56
C GLU A 825 -14.82 45.28 -52.50
N LEU A 826 -16.03 44.69 -52.61
CA LEU A 826 -17.29 45.37 -52.45
C LEU A 826 -17.47 45.94 -51.02
N ALA A 827 -17.13 45.16 -49.99
CA ALA A 827 -17.21 45.60 -48.60
C ALA A 827 -16.35 46.85 -48.37
N GLN A 828 -15.14 46.88 -48.90
CA GLN A 828 -14.23 48.04 -48.82
C GLN A 828 -14.73 49.24 -49.62
N ALA A 829 -15.16 49.00 -50.87
CA ALA A 829 -15.56 50.05 -51.78
C ALA A 829 -16.84 50.79 -51.35
N LYS A 830 -17.79 50.07 -50.79
CA LYS A 830 -19.10 50.57 -50.35
C LYS A 830 -19.20 50.82 -48.84
N GLY A 831 -18.18 50.48 -48.06
CA GLY A 831 -18.20 50.63 -46.62
C GLY A 831 -19.18 49.66 -45.90
N LEU A 832 -19.50 48.51 -46.55
CA LEU A 832 -20.40 47.50 -46.01
C LEU A 832 -19.70 46.61 -44.99
N ASP A 833 -20.41 46.27 -43.94
CA ASP A 833 -19.90 45.45 -42.83
C ASP A 833 -20.90 44.34 -42.45
N ALA A 834 -20.63 43.12 -42.85
CA ALA A 834 -21.46 41.94 -42.55
C ALA A 834 -21.70 41.76 -41.05
N GLY A 835 -20.70 42.09 -40.23
CA GLY A 835 -20.81 41.97 -38.76
C GLY A 835 -21.83 42.95 -38.16
N LYS A 836 -21.88 44.20 -38.71
CA LYS A 836 -22.89 45.18 -38.31
C LYS A 836 -24.28 44.75 -38.77
N ILE A 837 -24.39 44.32 -40.02
CA ILE A 837 -25.66 43.89 -40.62
C ILE A 837 -26.29 42.74 -39.83
N VAL A 838 -25.55 41.66 -39.60
CA VAL A 838 -26.10 40.51 -38.86
C VAL A 838 -26.39 40.85 -37.39
N ARG A 839 -25.66 41.81 -36.79
CA ARG A 839 -25.91 42.24 -35.40
C ARG A 839 -27.20 43.02 -35.29
N GLU A 840 -27.48 43.91 -36.20
CA GLU A 840 -28.74 44.65 -36.23
C GLU A 840 -29.92 43.78 -36.61
N LEU A 841 -29.78 42.95 -37.63
CA LEU A 841 -30.86 42.04 -38.05
C LEU A 841 -31.04 40.85 -37.10
N GLY A 842 -30.05 40.48 -36.34
CA GLY A 842 -30.14 39.44 -35.28
C GLY A 842 -31.12 39.76 -34.17
N LYS A 843 -31.44 41.05 -33.98
CA LYS A 843 -32.47 41.51 -33.01
C LYS A 843 -33.85 40.94 -33.33
N TYR A 844 -34.21 40.85 -34.62
CA TYR A 844 -35.51 40.29 -35.06
C TYR A 844 -35.70 38.83 -34.77
N ILE A 845 -34.61 38.06 -34.73
CA ILE A 845 -34.61 36.63 -34.39
C ILE A 845 -34.35 36.38 -32.91
N HIS A 846 -34.38 37.42 -32.07
CA HIS A 846 -33.97 37.34 -30.64
C HIS A 846 -32.60 36.71 -30.46
N GLY A 847 -31.65 37.13 -31.25
CA GLY A 847 -30.32 36.54 -31.33
C GLY A 847 -29.22 37.57 -31.26
N GLY A 848 -28.01 37.08 -31.29
CA GLY A 848 -26.78 37.84 -31.34
C GLY A 848 -25.78 37.22 -32.30
N GLY A 849 -24.90 38.04 -32.84
CA GLY A 849 -23.93 37.56 -33.78
C GLY A 849 -22.83 38.58 -34.05
N GLY A 850 -21.94 38.21 -34.95
CA GLY A 850 -20.84 39.05 -35.41
C GLY A 850 -19.92 38.27 -36.33
N GLY A 851 -18.84 38.89 -36.69
CA GLY A 851 -17.87 38.32 -37.62
C GLY A 851 -17.00 39.40 -38.22
N GLN A 852 -16.41 39.08 -39.36
CA GLN A 852 -15.57 39.97 -40.15
C GLN A 852 -16.44 40.85 -41.06
N PRO A 853 -15.94 42.00 -41.57
CA PRO A 853 -16.68 42.86 -42.48
C PRO A 853 -17.18 42.15 -43.75
N PHE A 854 -16.54 41.08 -44.17
CA PHE A 854 -16.91 40.33 -45.39
C PHE A 854 -17.70 39.04 -45.09
N PHE A 855 -17.76 38.59 -43.83
CA PHE A 855 -18.52 37.40 -43.43
C PHE A 855 -18.91 37.43 -41.95
N ALA A 856 -20.18 37.25 -41.69
CA ALA A 856 -20.69 37.19 -40.31
C ALA A 856 -21.94 36.32 -40.19
N THR A 857 -22.18 35.82 -38.99
CA THR A 857 -23.38 35.04 -38.66
C THR A 857 -24.02 35.53 -37.37
N ALA A 858 -25.34 35.36 -37.24
CA ALA A 858 -26.11 35.57 -36.02
C ALA A 858 -27.04 34.39 -35.76
N GLY A 859 -27.02 33.85 -34.54
CA GLY A 859 -27.96 32.81 -34.09
C GLY A 859 -29.03 33.40 -33.17
N GLY A 860 -30.29 32.92 -33.31
CA GLY A 860 -31.42 33.38 -32.50
C GLY A 860 -32.39 32.27 -32.12
N LYS A 861 -33.35 32.61 -31.27
CA LYS A 861 -34.36 31.67 -30.71
C LYS A 861 -35.79 31.95 -31.21
N LYS A 862 -35.94 32.83 -32.23
CA LYS A 862 -37.23 33.23 -32.77
C LYS A 862 -37.23 33.12 -34.29
N PRO A 863 -37.53 31.91 -34.86
CA PRO A 863 -37.57 31.69 -36.30
C PRO A 863 -38.61 32.58 -37.07
N GLU A 864 -39.70 32.94 -36.39
CA GLU A 864 -40.74 33.80 -36.95
C GLU A 864 -40.23 35.22 -37.34
N GLY A 865 -39.13 35.65 -36.74
CA GLY A 865 -38.48 36.92 -37.02
C GLY A 865 -37.64 36.92 -38.31
N ILE A 866 -37.41 35.77 -38.96
CA ILE A 866 -36.61 35.62 -40.18
C ILE A 866 -37.20 36.46 -41.33
N ALA A 867 -38.53 36.44 -41.56
CA ALA A 867 -39.18 37.16 -42.61
C ALA A 867 -38.98 38.69 -42.46
N GLU A 868 -39.07 39.20 -41.23
CA GLU A 868 -38.83 40.61 -40.94
C GLU A 868 -37.35 40.99 -41.12
N ALA A 869 -36.44 40.17 -40.65
CA ALA A 869 -35.00 40.36 -40.84
C ALA A 869 -34.63 40.42 -42.33
N LEU A 870 -35.14 39.48 -43.18
CA LEU A 870 -34.91 39.46 -44.62
C LEU A 870 -35.46 40.71 -45.29
N SER A 871 -36.66 41.25 -44.94
CA SER A 871 -37.24 42.45 -45.50
C SER A 871 -36.38 43.67 -45.22
N LYS A 872 -35.68 43.73 -44.13
CA LYS A 872 -34.83 44.86 -43.69
C LYS A 872 -33.38 44.79 -44.18
N VAL A 873 -32.96 43.72 -44.85
CA VAL A 873 -31.61 43.63 -45.41
C VAL A 873 -31.34 44.74 -46.43
N LYS A 874 -32.36 45.12 -47.25
CA LYS A 874 -32.24 46.15 -48.27
C LYS A 874 -31.95 47.53 -47.70
N ASP A 875 -32.25 47.79 -46.43
CA ASP A 875 -32.01 49.11 -45.82
C ASP A 875 -30.48 49.34 -45.55
N PHE A 876 -29.66 48.34 -45.74
CA PHE A 876 -28.18 48.37 -45.58
C PHE A 876 -27.39 48.40 -46.92
N LEU A 877 -28.07 48.30 -48.03
CA LEU A 877 -27.50 48.30 -49.41
C LEU A 877 -27.68 49.71 -50.08
#